data_e8607312a1c519ba38d18dca2172cf45
#
_entry.id   e8607312a1c519ba38d18dca2172cf45
#
_cell.length_a   1.000
_cell.length_b   1.000
_cell.length_c   1.000
_cell.angle_alpha   90.00
_cell.angle_beta   90.00
_cell.angle_gamma   90.00
#
_symmetry.space_group_name_H-M   'P 1'
#
loop_
_entity.id
_entity.type
_entity.pdbx_description
1 polymer ?
#
loop_
_entity_poly.entity_id
_entity_poly.type
_entity_poly.pdbx_seq_one_letter_code
_entity_poly.pdbx_strand_id
1 'polypeptide(L)'
;MCYSRDLFRLLKAGWIVGLPFLIVPLIAAEFRPPAVPLITHDPYFSIWSFSDRLNESATRHWTGATHSLTSLIRIDGVTYRLMGVEPRSAKPLGQVSLEVLPTHTNYVFEGAGVRVKLTFLTPALPQDLDVLSRPVTYVTWRVEASDNREHQVELYFDAGGEIPVNHGGDPVVWSRFQLKDAVVLRMGSQQQPVLQKSGDDLRIDWGYLYVTAGQESKSAQYVGTRPEALRAFLETGSLPDADDLRGIEPYAQPLPVLSYAFALGKVSSLPASRTVLIAYDDIYSIEYFHRRLRPWWRRNGAGIADLLYDALHDFAALEKRSDEFDRRLMTSLREAGGDHYAQLCALAYRQALAAHKLVVDLDGTPLYFSKENFSNGSIDTVDVTYPSSPFFLLFNPQLLKGQLRPIMDYASLPRWKFPFAPHDLGRYPLADGQQYGAGEASEENQMPVEESGNMLIMIAALAKAEGNAEFARRYWELASRWAQYLKEKGLDPENQLCTDDFAGHLAHNTNLSIKAIVALGAYAKLAAQTGHESTAREYEELARGFARRWADMALDGEHYKLAFDRPGTWSQKYNLVWDRLLDLNLFPAEVTRRELEFYKSHVNEFGLPLDNRATYTKIDWLAWTASLAGTPEGFRGLFDPAYHFGDASPSRVPLTDWYDTVSGKQVGFQARSVVGGIFIQMLYQPDVWKKWAGN
;
A
#
# COMPACT_ATOMS: atom_id res chain seq x y z
N MET A 1 -21.05 94.29 -8.85
CA MET A 1 -20.14 94.68 -9.88
C MET A 1 -19.40 93.40 -10.32
N CYS A 2 -19.80 92.86 -11.43
CA CYS A 2 -19.18 92.97 -12.78
C CYS A 2 -17.84 92.27 -12.81
N TYR A 3 -17.70 91.30 -13.57
CA TYR A 3 -17.55 90.79 -14.91
C TYR A 3 -16.71 89.55 -14.84
N SER A 4 -16.98 88.49 -15.40
CA SER A 4 -17.18 87.91 -16.75
C SER A 4 -15.92 87.21 -17.36
N ARG A 5 -16.17 86.03 -17.89
CA ARG A 5 -15.61 85.37 -19.11
C ARG A 5 -14.17 84.85 -19.05
N ASP A 6 -13.89 83.74 -19.52
CA ASP A 6 -14.16 82.75 -20.54
C ASP A 6 -12.90 81.97 -20.88
N LEU A 7 -13.03 80.68 -21.25
CA LEU A 7 -12.27 79.93 -22.24
C LEU A 7 -10.81 79.49 -21.95
N PHE A 8 -10.52 78.20 -21.82
CA PHE A 8 -10.07 77.40 -22.94
C PHE A 8 -9.87 75.92 -22.50
N ARG A 9 -10.45 75.01 -23.27
CA ARG A 9 -10.21 73.58 -23.26
C ARG A 9 -8.72 73.32 -23.59
N LEU A 10 -8.11 72.32 -22.86
CA LEU A 10 -7.07 71.45 -23.39
C LEU A 10 -7.18 70.10 -22.82
N LEU A 11 -7.64 69.14 -23.66
CA LEU A 11 -7.58 67.73 -23.52
C LEU A 11 -6.12 67.28 -23.32
N LYS A 12 -5.80 66.64 -22.19
CA LYS A 12 -4.60 65.78 -22.10
C LYS A 12 -5.07 64.35 -22.04
N ALA A 13 -4.86 63.62 -23.12
CA ALA A 13 -4.98 62.17 -23.21
C ALA A 13 -3.91 61.52 -22.32
N GLY A 14 -4.30 60.96 -21.19
CA GLY A 14 -3.44 60.11 -20.37
C GLY A 14 -3.43 58.72 -21.00
N TRP A 15 -2.27 58.32 -21.49
CA TRP A 15 -1.99 56.95 -21.88
C TRP A 15 -1.90 56.09 -20.61
N ILE A 16 -2.93 55.23 -20.34
CA ILE A 16 -2.82 54.15 -19.37
C ILE A 16 -2.03 53.05 -20.07
N VAL A 17 -0.76 52.93 -19.74
CA VAL A 17 0.06 51.77 -20.09
C VAL A 17 -0.42 50.63 -19.20
N GLY A 18 -1.29 49.80 -19.73
CA GLY A 18 -1.65 48.54 -19.12
C GLY A 18 -0.41 47.65 -19.10
N LEU A 19 0.18 47.42 -17.92
CA LEU A 19 1.10 46.31 -17.71
C LEU A 19 0.32 45.01 -17.94
N PRO A 20 0.77 44.09 -18.83
CA PRO A 20 0.21 42.77 -18.89
C PRO A 20 0.54 42.06 -17.57
N PHE A 21 -0.45 41.74 -16.76
CA PHE A 21 -0.32 40.73 -15.72
C PHE A 21 0.05 39.41 -16.42
N LEU A 22 1.33 39.08 -16.40
CA LEU A 22 1.77 37.70 -16.64
C LEU A 22 1.16 36.85 -15.55
N ILE A 23 0.06 36.17 -15.87
CA ILE A 23 -0.44 35.05 -15.09
C ILE A 23 0.61 33.95 -15.30
N VAL A 24 1.63 33.91 -14.42
CA VAL A 24 2.46 32.75 -14.26
C VAL A 24 1.51 31.68 -13.71
N PRO A 25 1.25 30.58 -14.42
CA PRO A 25 0.51 29.50 -13.83
C PRO A 25 1.29 29.08 -12.59
N LEU A 26 0.67 29.14 -11.42
CA LEU A 26 1.17 28.50 -10.22
C LEU A 26 1.17 27.00 -10.57
N ILE A 27 2.33 26.49 -10.97
CA ILE A 27 2.53 25.03 -11.05
C ILE A 27 2.42 24.61 -9.60
N ALA A 28 1.31 23.97 -9.25
CA ALA A 28 1.17 23.31 -7.95
C ALA A 28 2.41 22.46 -7.75
N ALA A 29 3.06 22.58 -6.61
CA ALA A 29 4.23 21.75 -6.30
C ALA A 29 3.83 20.29 -6.47
N GLU A 30 4.60 19.54 -7.26
CA GLU A 30 4.36 18.13 -7.53
C GLU A 30 4.55 17.37 -6.21
N PHE A 31 3.61 16.46 -5.87
CA PHE A 31 3.70 15.63 -4.67
C PHE A 31 5.00 14.83 -4.66
N ARG A 32 5.75 14.96 -3.59
CA ARG A 32 7.02 14.25 -3.37
C ARG A 32 6.80 13.07 -2.42
N PRO A 33 6.43 11.87 -2.90
CA PRO A 33 6.21 10.72 -2.02
C PRO A 33 7.50 10.36 -1.24
N PRO A 34 7.39 9.87 0.00
CA PRO A 34 8.57 9.50 0.82
C PRO A 34 9.43 8.44 0.15
N ALA A 35 8.82 7.43 -0.48
CA ALA A 35 9.44 6.54 -1.45
C ALA A 35 8.44 6.23 -2.57
N VAL A 36 8.97 5.92 -3.76
CA VAL A 36 8.16 5.73 -4.97
C VAL A 36 8.02 4.24 -5.27
N PRO A 37 6.78 3.70 -5.35
CA PRO A 37 6.55 2.30 -5.72
C PRO A 37 6.82 2.08 -7.21
N LEU A 38 7.65 1.08 -7.53
CA LEU A 38 7.96 0.68 -8.91
C LEU A 38 7.34 -0.67 -9.25
N ILE A 39 7.59 -1.68 -8.41
CA ILE A 39 7.03 -3.03 -8.49
C ILE A 39 6.43 -3.35 -7.12
N THR A 40 5.13 -3.64 -7.06
CA THR A 40 4.40 -3.78 -5.80
C THR A 40 3.36 -4.90 -5.90
N HIS A 41 3.81 -6.17 -5.79
CA HIS A 41 2.94 -7.34 -5.90
C HIS A 41 2.60 -7.98 -4.56
N ASP A 42 3.62 -8.26 -3.77
CA ASP A 42 3.51 -8.92 -2.47
C ASP A 42 4.71 -8.56 -1.59
N PRO A 43 4.79 -9.03 -0.32
CA PRO A 43 5.87 -8.68 0.59
C PRO A 43 7.27 -9.02 0.10
N TYR A 44 7.42 -9.94 -0.83
CA TYR A 44 8.71 -10.37 -1.37
C TYR A 44 9.04 -9.76 -2.73
N PHE A 45 8.04 -9.58 -3.62
CA PHE A 45 8.25 -8.94 -4.91
C PHE A 45 7.79 -7.48 -4.86
N SER A 46 8.63 -6.66 -4.22
CA SER A 46 8.34 -5.27 -3.86
C SER A 46 9.59 -4.41 -4.02
N ILE A 47 9.63 -3.55 -5.07
CA ILE A 47 10.79 -2.72 -5.43
C ILE A 47 10.37 -1.25 -5.48
N TRP A 48 11.18 -0.39 -4.84
CA TRP A 48 10.92 1.02 -4.62
C TRP A 48 12.13 1.90 -4.97
N SER A 49 11.90 3.16 -5.30
CA SER A 49 12.91 4.21 -5.31
C SER A 49 12.84 5.01 -4.00
N PHE A 50 13.98 5.09 -3.29
CA PHE A 50 14.11 5.80 -2.01
C PHE A 50 14.71 7.20 -2.17
N SER A 51 14.83 7.70 -3.39
CA SER A 51 15.40 9.01 -3.71
C SER A 51 14.41 9.90 -4.44
N ASP A 52 14.65 11.21 -4.42
CA ASP A 52 13.82 12.21 -5.09
C ASP A 52 13.84 12.05 -6.61
N ARG A 53 14.97 11.60 -7.15
CA ARG A 53 15.11 11.28 -8.57
C ARG A 53 15.48 9.84 -8.77
N LEU A 54 14.89 9.21 -9.76
CA LEU A 54 15.07 7.78 -10.03
C LEU A 54 16.52 7.39 -10.37
N ASN A 55 17.32 8.34 -10.84
CA ASN A 55 18.72 8.14 -11.23
C ASN A 55 19.75 8.60 -10.18
N GLU A 56 19.33 8.82 -8.92
CA GLU A 56 20.21 9.23 -7.81
C GLU A 56 20.63 8.09 -6.88
N SER A 57 19.84 7.01 -6.79
CA SER A 57 20.16 5.83 -5.97
C SER A 57 19.78 4.54 -6.67
N ALA A 58 20.32 3.42 -6.19
CA ALA A 58 19.84 2.10 -6.59
C ALA A 58 18.41 1.88 -6.05
N THR A 59 17.57 1.18 -6.81
CA THR A 59 16.27 0.72 -6.35
C THR A 59 16.40 -0.33 -5.25
N ARG A 60 15.40 -0.42 -4.36
CA ARG A 60 15.48 -1.21 -3.14
C ARG A 60 14.19 -1.98 -2.89
N HIS A 61 14.32 -3.09 -2.20
CA HIS A 61 13.21 -3.73 -1.52
C HIS A 61 12.68 -2.84 -0.38
N TRP A 62 11.44 -3.02 0.07
CA TRP A 62 10.88 -2.25 1.18
C TRP A 62 11.70 -2.37 2.49
N THR A 63 12.46 -3.45 2.68
CA THR A 63 13.39 -3.62 3.82
C THR A 63 14.61 -2.71 3.75
N GLY A 64 14.83 -2.02 2.63
CA GLY A 64 16.03 -1.24 2.37
C GLY A 64 17.17 -2.01 1.68
N ALA A 65 17.07 -3.34 1.55
CA ALA A 65 18.01 -4.14 0.80
C ALA A 65 18.02 -3.74 -0.69
N THR A 66 19.18 -3.79 -1.33
CA THR A 66 19.29 -3.47 -2.76
C THR A 66 18.58 -4.52 -3.59
N HIS A 67 17.63 -4.09 -4.42
CA HIS A 67 16.98 -4.82 -5.50
C HIS A 67 17.09 -3.95 -6.75
N SER A 68 18.26 -4.00 -7.38
CA SER A 68 18.62 -3.01 -8.38
C SER A 68 17.97 -3.26 -9.74
N LEU A 69 17.34 -2.20 -10.23
CA LEU A 69 16.97 -2.05 -11.63
C LEU A 69 17.79 -0.91 -12.21
N THR A 70 18.30 -1.09 -13.44
CA THR A 70 19.08 -0.06 -14.13
C THR A 70 18.46 0.23 -15.48
N SER A 71 18.38 1.50 -15.85
CA SER A 71 17.95 1.90 -17.18
C SER A 71 18.77 3.07 -17.70
N LEU A 72 19.24 2.93 -18.95
CA LEU A 72 20.00 3.93 -19.68
C LEU A 72 19.33 4.23 -21.01
N ILE A 73 19.63 5.43 -21.52
CA ILE A 73 19.32 5.85 -22.88
C ILE A 73 20.60 6.38 -23.54
N ARG A 74 20.87 5.95 -24.77
CA ARG A 74 21.96 6.48 -25.58
C ARG A 74 21.34 7.28 -26.72
N ILE A 75 21.74 8.54 -26.82
CA ILE A 75 21.22 9.55 -27.75
C ILE A 75 22.38 10.06 -28.57
N ASP A 76 22.35 9.88 -29.88
CA ASP A 76 23.38 10.32 -30.82
C ASP A 76 24.80 9.90 -30.37
N GLY A 77 24.92 8.70 -29.81
CA GLY A 77 26.20 8.15 -29.34
C GLY A 77 26.58 8.51 -27.89
N VAL A 78 25.81 9.34 -27.19
CA VAL A 78 26.07 9.71 -25.79
C VAL A 78 25.08 9.04 -24.85
N THR A 79 25.58 8.36 -23.81
CA THR A 79 24.74 7.61 -22.87
C THR A 79 24.38 8.45 -21.65
N TYR A 80 23.09 8.35 -21.24
CA TYR A 80 22.53 9.00 -20.05
C TYR A 80 21.82 7.96 -19.15
N ARG A 81 21.80 8.18 -17.83
CA ARG A 81 21.06 7.37 -16.89
C ARG A 81 19.62 7.87 -16.76
N LEU A 82 18.67 6.92 -16.82
CA LEU A 82 17.26 7.13 -16.48
C LEU A 82 16.96 6.59 -15.07
N MET A 83 17.52 5.41 -14.71
CA MET A 83 17.30 4.73 -13.45
C MET A 83 18.58 4.10 -12.93
N GLY A 84 18.81 4.18 -11.60
CA GLY A 84 20.01 3.66 -10.96
C GLY A 84 21.20 4.61 -11.04
N VAL A 85 22.33 4.22 -10.41
CA VAL A 85 23.54 5.05 -10.28
C VAL A 85 24.69 4.60 -11.18
N GLU A 86 24.56 3.44 -11.80
CA GLU A 86 25.61 2.89 -12.68
C GLU A 86 25.23 3.05 -14.17
N PRO A 87 26.21 3.25 -15.04
CA PRO A 87 27.61 3.54 -14.73
C PRO A 87 27.75 5.02 -14.29
N ARG A 88 28.62 5.29 -13.31
CA ARG A 88 28.87 6.66 -12.82
C ARG A 88 29.43 7.62 -13.87
N SER A 89 30.05 7.06 -14.92
CA SER A 89 30.56 7.83 -16.06
C SER A 89 29.47 8.43 -16.94
N ALA A 90 28.27 7.84 -17.00
CA ALA A 90 27.13 8.40 -17.70
C ALA A 90 26.44 9.46 -16.84
N LYS A 91 26.08 10.61 -17.46
CA LYS A 91 25.34 11.67 -16.77
C LYS A 91 23.88 11.24 -16.54
N PRO A 92 23.23 11.71 -15.47
CA PRO A 92 21.76 11.54 -15.34
C PRO A 92 21.06 12.41 -16.42
N LEU A 93 20.01 11.87 -17.05
CA LEU A 93 19.06 12.68 -17.82
C LEU A 93 18.17 13.45 -16.84
N GLY A 94 17.79 14.69 -17.17
CA GLY A 94 16.99 15.53 -16.27
C GLY A 94 15.59 14.95 -16.05
N GLN A 95 15.26 14.58 -14.81
CA GLN A 95 13.89 14.22 -14.43
C GLN A 95 13.06 15.49 -14.28
N VAL A 96 11.95 15.61 -15.02
CA VAL A 96 11.07 16.79 -15.02
C VAL A 96 9.76 16.56 -14.29
N SER A 97 9.27 15.31 -14.19
CA SER A 97 8.08 15.00 -13.41
C SER A 97 8.06 13.57 -12.88
N LEU A 98 7.24 13.38 -11.84
CA LEU A 98 6.89 12.11 -11.23
C LEU A 98 5.39 12.12 -10.91
N GLU A 99 4.68 11.08 -11.30
CA GLU A 99 3.28 10.87 -10.96
C GLU A 99 3.08 9.45 -10.44
N VAL A 100 2.51 9.31 -9.23
CA VAL A 100 2.12 8.04 -8.65
C VAL A 100 0.61 7.89 -8.71
N LEU A 101 0.15 6.86 -9.41
CA LEU A 101 -1.25 6.47 -9.55
C LEU A 101 -1.49 5.08 -8.94
N PRO A 102 -2.73 4.66 -8.73
CA PRO A 102 -3.05 3.35 -8.13
C PRO A 102 -2.40 2.16 -8.84
N THR A 103 -2.29 2.19 -10.17
CA THR A 103 -1.66 1.11 -10.95
C THR A 103 -0.40 1.52 -11.70
N HIS A 104 -0.15 2.83 -11.87
CA HIS A 104 0.99 3.36 -12.61
C HIS A 104 1.94 4.18 -11.72
N THR A 105 3.22 4.17 -12.12
CA THR A 105 4.22 5.18 -11.72
C THR A 105 4.84 5.73 -12.99
N ASN A 106 4.69 7.03 -13.23
CA ASN A 106 5.14 7.72 -14.42
C ASN A 106 6.28 8.67 -14.08
N TYR A 107 7.42 8.52 -14.76
CA TYR A 107 8.51 9.49 -14.76
C TYR A 107 8.63 10.14 -16.14
N VAL A 108 8.91 11.41 -16.18
CA VAL A 108 9.27 12.13 -17.41
C VAL A 108 10.68 12.67 -17.28
N PHE A 109 11.50 12.43 -18.30
CA PHE A 109 12.86 12.94 -18.39
C PHE A 109 12.99 13.78 -19.67
N GLU A 110 13.82 14.84 -19.62
CA GLU A 110 14.15 15.66 -20.78
C GLU A 110 15.64 15.97 -20.84
N GLY A 111 16.20 15.99 -22.03
CA GLY A 111 17.59 16.34 -22.28
C GLY A 111 18.08 15.81 -23.64
N ALA A 112 19.18 16.40 -24.13
CA ALA A 112 19.81 16.02 -25.38
C ALA A 112 18.84 15.94 -26.60
N GLY A 113 17.83 16.83 -26.64
CA GLY A 113 16.86 16.90 -27.73
C GLY A 113 15.74 15.86 -27.68
N VAL A 114 15.64 15.05 -26.61
CA VAL A 114 14.56 14.05 -26.47
C VAL A 114 13.81 14.21 -25.17
N ARG A 115 12.54 13.73 -25.19
CA ARG A 115 11.68 13.52 -24.05
C ARG A 115 11.42 12.03 -23.88
N VAL A 116 11.54 11.52 -22.66
CA VAL A 116 11.30 10.12 -22.32
C VAL A 116 10.25 10.03 -21.23
N LYS A 117 9.14 9.35 -21.49
CA LYS A 117 8.20 8.89 -20.46
C LYS A 117 8.57 7.45 -20.10
N LEU A 118 8.93 7.21 -18.84
CA LEU A 118 9.18 5.87 -18.29
C LEU A 118 8.03 5.53 -17.35
N THR A 119 7.30 4.46 -17.68
CA THR A 119 6.11 4.02 -16.95
C THR A 119 6.34 2.64 -16.35
N PHE A 120 6.03 2.48 -15.07
CA PHE A 120 5.87 1.19 -14.41
C PHE A 120 4.38 0.94 -14.24
N LEU A 121 3.85 -0.11 -14.84
CA LEU A 121 2.46 -0.53 -14.74
C LEU A 121 2.39 -1.89 -14.04
N THR A 122 1.77 -1.92 -12.86
CA THR A 122 1.34 -3.14 -12.17
C THR A 122 -0.19 -3.16 -12.22
N PRO A 123 -0.84 -4.03 -13.03
CA PRO A 123 -2.30 -4.07 -13.17
C PRO A 123 -2.98 -4.63 -11.91
N ALA A 124 -2.87 -3.91 -10.80
CA ALA A 124 -3.41 -4.30 -9.50
C ALA A 124 -4.91 -3.95 -9.42
N LEU A 125 -5.76 -4.77 -10.04
CA LEU A 125 -7.21 -4.58 -10.13
C LEU A 125 -7.93 -5.51 -9.16
N PRO A 126 -8.36 -5.06 -7.95
CA PRO A 126 -8.82 -5.94 -6.86
C PRO A 126 -10.11 -6.70 -7.19
N GLN A 127 -10.94 -6.21 -8.11
CA GLN A 127 -12.16 -6.89 -8.55
C GLN A 127 -11.90 -8.06 -9.52
N ASP A 128 -10.68 -8.17 -10.05
CA ASP A 128 -10.24 -9.23 -10.96
C ASP A 128 -9.09 -10.01 -10.30
N LEU A 129 -9.44 -11.06 -9.53
CA LEU A 129 -8.45 -11.85 -8.80
C LEU A 129 -7.41 -12.51 -9.71
N ASP A 130 -7.78 -12.80 -10.96
CA ASP A 130 -6.87 -13.40 -11.94
C ASP A 130 -5.78 -12.41 -12.34
N VAL A 131 -6.15 -11.18 -12.61
CA VAL A 131 -5.20 -10.10 -12.93
C VAL A 131 -4.43 -9.69 -11.68
N LEU A 132 -5.11 -9.49 -10.55
CA LEU A 132 -4.51 -9.08 -9.27
C LEU A 132 -3.39 -10.04 -8.82
N SER A 133 -3.60 -11.35 -9.01
CA SER A 133 -2.64 -12.37 -8.55
C SER A 133 -1.43 -12.55 -9.45
N ARG A 134 -1.44 -12.01 -10.69
CA ARG A 134 -0.31 -12.11 -11.61
C ARG A 134 0.88 -11.26 -11.12
N PRO A 135 2.02 -11.85 -10.76
CA PRO A 135 3.19 -11.11 -10.29
C PRO A 135 3.98 -10.52 -11.47
N VAL A 136 3.35 -9.60 -12.20
CA VAL A 136 3.87 -9.03 -13.45
C VAL A 136 3.81 -7.51 -13.42
N THR A 137 4.92 -6.84 -13.71
CA THR A 137 5.00 -5.40 -13.95
C THR A 137 5.55 -5.14 -15.34
N TYR A 138 4.94 -4.20 -16.06
CA TYR A 138 5.41 -3.71 -17.35
C TYR A 138 6.21 -2.44 -17.14
N VAL A 139 7.40 -2.38 -17.74
CA VAL A 139 8.27 -1.20 -17.75
C VAL A 139 8.33 -0.70 -19.18
N THR A 140 7.73 0.46 -19.45
CA THR A 140 7.57 1.02 -20.78
C THR A 140 8.31 2.33 -20.92
N TRP A 141 9.15 2.44 -21.95
CA TRP A 141 9.75 3.69 -22.42
C TRP A 141 8.99 4.18 -23.64
N ARG A 142 8.60 5.45 -23.59
CA ARG A 142 8.06 6.18 -24.74
C ARG A 142 8.98 7.38 -24.98
N VAL A 143 9.63 7.39 -26.13
CA VAL A 143 10.67 8.37 -26.46
C VAL A 143 10.24 9.15 -27.68
N GLU A 144 10.36 10.48 -27.63
CA GLU A 144 10.07 11.40 -28.71
C GLU A 144 11.13 12.52 -28.77
N ALA A 145 11.36 13.07 -29.96
CA ALA A 145 12.22 14.25 -30.10
C ALA A 145 11.48 15.48 -29.57
N SER A 146 12.18 16.34 -28.82
CA SER A 146 11.65 17.58 -28.23
C SER A 146 12.17 18.86 -28.92
N ASP A 147 13.13 18.74 -29.87
CA ASP A 147 13.78 19.86 -30.57
C ASP A 147 13.52 19.89 -32.08
N ASN A 148 12.52 19.13 -32.56
CA ASN A 148 12.14 19.00 -33.98
C ASN A 148 13.24 18.40 -34.90
N ARG A 149 14.23 17.69 -34.35
CA ARG A 149 15.24 16.92 -35.09
C ARG A 149 15.04 15.43 -34.89
N GLU A 150 15.63 14.64 -35.77
CA GLU A 150 15.72 13.19 -35.54
C GLU A 150 16.96 12.86 -34.72
N HIS A 151 16.82 11.98 -33.75
CA HIS A 151 17.90 11.48 -32.89
C HIS A 151 18.03 9.97 -33.00
N GLN A 152 19.26 9.47 -33.09
CA GLN A 152 19.54 8.03 -33.02
C GLN A 152 19.46 7.60 -31.56
N VAL A 153 18.55 6.65 -31.21
CA VAL A 153 18.26 6.28 -29.82
C VAL A 153 18.39 4.77 -29.62
N GLU A 154 19.10 4.39 -28.56
CA GLU A 154 19.14 3.05 -28.00
C GLU A 154 18.74 3.08 -26.51
N LEU A 155 18.09 2.01 -26.03
CA LEU A 155 17.69 1.83 -24.64
C LEU A 155 18.37 0.61 -24.03
N TYR A 156 18.68 0.69 -22.74
CA TYR A 156 19.18 -0.40 -21.92
C TYR A 156 18.32 -0.57 -20.68
N PHE A 157 18.13 -1.83 -20.29
CA PHE A 157 17.50 -2.22 -19.03
C PHE A 157 18.18 -3.44 -18.44
N ASP A 158 18.36 -3.48 -17.12
CA ASP A 158 18.72 -4.71 -16.40
C ASP A 158 17.99 -4.84 -15.04
N ALA A 159 17.84 -6.09 -14.60
CA ALA A 159 17.41 -6.48 -13.27
C ALA A 159 18.51 -7.32 -12.60
N GLY A 160 18.85 -6.94 -11.35
CA GLY A 160 19.99 -7.51 -10.62
C GLY A 160 19.74 -8.88 -10.00
N GLY A 161 20.81 -9.68 -9.87
CA GLY A 161 20.78 -11.00 -9.27
C GLY A 161 20.52 -11.02 -7.76
N GLU A 162 20.53 -9.88 -7.10
CA GLU A 162 20.15 -9.74 -5.69
C GLU A 162 18.62 -9.80 -5.46
N ILE A 163 17.80 -9.70 -6.50
CA ILE A 163 16.33 -9.74 -6.36
C ILE A 163 15.82 -11.12 -5.91
N PRO A 164 16.27 -12.26 -6.47
CA PRO A 164 15.80 -13.59 -6.10
C PRO A 164 16.56 -14.25 -4.96
N VAL A 165 17.26 -13.49 -4.10
CA VAL A 165 18.04 -14.01 -2.98
C VAL A 165 17.79 -13.20 -1.70
N ASN A 166 17.94 -13.84 -0.53
CA ASN A 166 17.79 -13.15 0.75
C ASN A 166 18.96 -12.21 1.04
N HIS A 167 20.18 -12.61 0.69
CA HIS A 167 21.39 -11.80 0.84
C HIS A 167 22.08 -11.63 -0.50
N GLY A 168 22.54 -10.42 -0.80
CA GLY A 168 23.19 -10.10 -2.07
C GLY A 168 24.51 -10.83 -2.36
N GLY A 169 24.98 -11.70 -1.44
CA GLY A 169 26.10 -12.61 -1.65
C GLY A 169 25.69 -14.06 -1.92
N ASP A 170 24.40 -14.38 -1.84
CA ASP A 170 23.91 -15.75 -2.08
C ASP A 170 24.07 -16.09 -3.56
N PRO A 171 24.49 -17.33 -3.89
CA PRO A 171 24.68 -17.73 -5.28
C PRO A 171 23.36 -17.86 -6.03
N VAL A 172 23.37 -17.42 -7.29
CA VAL A 172 22.24 -17.53 -8.22
C VAL A 172 22.54 -18.44 -9.38
N VAL A 173 21.50 -19.03 -9.95
CA VAL A 173 21.52 -19.76 -11.21
C VAL A 173 20.62 -19.06 -12.21
N TRP A 174 21.01 -19.12 -13.50
CA TRP A 174 20.25 -18.49 -14.54
C TRP A 174 20.06 -19.41 -15.75
N SER A 175 19.07 -19.09 -16.57
CA SER A 175 18.85 -19.71 -17.87
C SER A 175 18.09 -18.77 -18.80
N ARG A 176 18.10 -19.08 -20.09
CA ARG A 176 17.18 -18.49 -21.07
C ARG A 176 16.42 -19.59 -21.78
N PHE A 177 15.22 -19.26 -22.24
CA PHE A 177 14.41 -20.14 -23.07
C PHE A 177 13.59 -19.33 -24.08
N GLN A 178 13.18 -20.00 -25.14
CA GLN A 178 12.29 -19.42 -26.13
C GLN A 178 10.85 -19.65 -25.70
N LEU A 179 10.11 -18.58 -25.45
CA LEU A 179 8.66 -18.59 -25.49
C LEU A 179 8.22 -18.29 -26.93
N LYS A 180 7.06 -18.74 -27.36
CA LYS A 180 6.61 -18.65 -28.77
C LYS A 180 7.07 -17.37 -29.48
N ASP A 181 6.80 -16.21 -28.90
CA ASP A 181 7.04 -14.90 -29.50
C ASP A 181 8.04 -14.03 -28.68
N ALA A 182 8.80 -14.62 -27.78
CA ALA A 182 9.73 -13.87 -26.92
C ALA A 182 10.88 -14.73 -26.42
N VAL A 183 12.04 -14.13 -26.20
CA VAL A 183 13.12 -14.73 -25.40
C VAL A 183 12.85 -14.39 -23.94
N VAL A 184 12.97 -15.35 -23.06
CA VAL A 184 12.79 -15.17 -21.61
C VAL A 184 14.12 -15.41 -20.90
N LEU A 185 14.55 -14.44 -20.11
CA LEU A 185 15.68 -14.58 -19.22
C LEU A 185 15.14 -14.92 -17.82
N ARG A 186 15.76 -15.88 -17.13
CA ARG A 186 15.35 -16.38 -15.82
C ARG A 186 16.52 -16.45 -14.86
N MET A 187 16.29 -16.07 -13.59
CA MET A 187 17.28 -16.18 -12.53
C MET A 187 16.61 -16.53 -11.20
N GLY A 188 17.29 -17.32 -10.36
CA GLY A 188 16.84 -17.67 -9.03
C GLY A 188 17.99 -18.08 -8.13
N SER A 189 17.75 -18.22 -6.83
CA SER A 189 18.77 -18.72 -5.92
C SER A 189 19.19 -20.14 -6.29
N GLN A 190 20.44 -20.50 -6.06
CA GLN A 190 20.96 -21.84 -6.36
C GLN A 190 20.32 -22.91 -5.48
N GLN A 191 20.05 -22.59 -4.21
CA GLN A 191 19.61 -23.55 -3.20
C GLN A 191 18.12 -23.83 -3.22
N GLN A 192 17.30 -22.87 -3.64
CA GLN A 192 15.82 -22.98 -3.68
C GLN A 192 15.20 -23.49 -2.37
N PRO A 193 15.42 -22.84 -1.20
CA PRO A 193 14.93 -23.29 0.10
C PRO A 193 13.45 -22.89 0.30
N VAL A 194 12.55 -23.51 -0.48
CA VAL A 194 11.12 -23.18 -0.55
C VAL A 194 10.48 -23.20 0.83
N LEU A 195 9.99 -22.03 1.30
CA LEU A 195 9.29 -21.84 2.58
C LEU A 195 10.10 -22.28 3.82
N GLN A 196 11.44 -22.18 3.78
CA GLN A 196 12.27 -22.63 4.89
C GLN A 196 12.61 -21.54 5.90
N LYS A 197 12.40 -20.27 5.55
CA LYS A 197 12.65 -19.12 6.44
C LYS A 197 11.38 -18.33 6.65
N SER A 198 11.22 -17.79 7.85
CA SER A 198 10.11 -16.92 8.23
C SER A 198 10.57 -15.77 9.10
N GLY A 199 9.91 -14.63 9.02
CA GLY A 199 10.24 -13.46 9.83
C GLY A 199 10.09 -12.14 9.09
N ASP A 200 10.56 -11.06 9.71
CA ASP A 200 10.33 -9.70 9.21
C ASP A 200 11.33 -9.30 8.11
N ASP A 201 12.60 -9.14 8.44
CA ASP A 201 13.64 -8.65 7.52
C ASP A 201 14.14 -9.77 6.58
N LEU A 202 13.22 -10.32 5.78
CA LEU A 202 13.53 -11.36 4.80
C LEU A 202 13.13 -10.92 3.39
N ARG A 203 13.94 -11.32 2.42
CA ARG A 203 13.64 -11.31 0.97
C ARG A 203 13.44 -12.76 0.54
N ILE A 204 12.78 -12.95 -0.58
CA ILE A 204 12.58 -14.29 -1.11
C ILE A 204 13.91 -14.89 -1.57
N ASP A 205 14.13 -16.19 -1.30
CA ASP A 205 15.33 -16.94 -1.73
C ASP A 205 14.98 -18.27 -2.42
N TRP A 206 13.74 -18.38 -2.91
CA TRP A 206 13.27 -19.46 -3.77
C TRP A 206 12.40 -18.92 -4.92
N GLY A 207 12.11 -19.78 -5.90
CA GLY A 207 11.43 -19.33 -7.11
C GLY A 207 12.37 -18.61 -8.08
N TYR A 208 11.81 -17.91 -9.03
CA TYR A 208 12.58 -17.32 -10.11
C TYR A 208 12.06 -15.95 -10.54
N LEU A 209 12.99 -15.05 -10.77
CA LEU A 209 12.79 -13.79 -11.48
C LEU A 209 12.82 -14.03 -12.98
N TYR A 210 11.92 -13.39 -13.72
CA TYR A 210 11.84 -13.44 -15.17
C TYR A 210 11.85 -12.03 -15.76
N VAL A 211 12.60 -11.87 -16.86
CA VAL A 211 12.59 -10.65 -17.67
C VAL A 211 12.38 -11.06 -19.13
N THR A 212 11.43 -10.43 -19.80
CA THR A 212 11.13 -10.69 -21.22
C THR A 212 10.60 -9.45 -21.94
N ALA A 213 10.61 -9.46 -23.26
CA ALA A 213 9.99 -8.45 -24.11
C ALA A 213 9.42 -9.12 -25.35
N GLY A 214 8.35 -8.56 -25.92
CA GLY A 214 7.76 -9.10 -27.15
C GLY A 214 8.70 -9.01 -28.34
N GLN A 215 8.56 -9.93 -29.33
CA GLN A 215 9.42 -10.04 -30.52
C GLN A 215 9.37 -8.83 -31.48
N GLU A 216 8.28 -8.06 -31.46
CA GLU A 216 8.18 -6.84 -32.26
C GLU A 216 9.26 -5.81 -31.91
N SER A 217 9.89 -5.98 -30.76
CA SER A 217 11.03 -5.21 -30.30
C SER A 217 12.31 -5.89 -30.70
N LYS A 218 12.94 -5.53 -31.83
CA LYS A 218 14.31 -5.96 -32.10
C LYS A 218 15.19 -5.62 -30.87
N SER A 219 15.56 -6.64 -30.10
CA SER A 219 16.29 -6.50 -28.86
C SER A 219 17.49 -7.45 -28.78
N ALA A 220 18.57 -6.97 -28.20
CA ALA A 220 19.66 -7.82 -27.73
C ALA A 220 19.37 -8.24 -26.28
N GLN A 221 19.78 -9.45 -25.90
CA GLN A 221 19.64 -9.97 -24.53
C GLN A 221 20.98 -10.50 -24.06
N TYR A 222 21.27 -10.33 -22.78
CA TYR A 222 22.51 -10.81 -22.17
C TYR A 222 22.27 -11.17 -20.69
N VAL A 223 22.86 -12.29 -20.29
CA VAL A 223 22.99 -12.67 -18.90
C VAL A 223 24.49 -12.77 -18.55
N GLY A 224 24.92 -11.96 -17.63
CA GLY A 224 26.30 -11.90 -17.21
C GLY A 224 26.52 -10.74 -16.25
N THR A 225 27.77 -10.31 -16.05
CA THR A 225 28.06 -9.25 -15.08
C THR A 225 27.58 -7.88 -15.59
N ARG A 226 27.04 -7.07 -14.66
CA ARG A 226 26.60 -5.70 -15.02
C ARG A 226 27.73 -4.86 -15.62
N PRO A 227 28.98 -4.85 -15.13
CA PRO A 227 30.06 -4.09 -15.75
C PRO A 227 30.30 -4.44 -17.23
N GLU A 228 30.19 -5.72 -17.62
CA GLU A 228 30.36 -6.14 -19.02
C GLU A 228 29.19 -5.67 -19.90
N ALA A 229 27.94 -5.83 -19.41
CA ALA A 229 26.76 -5.33 -20.10
C ALA A 229 26.81 -3.81 -20.31
N LEU A 230 27.13 -3.06 -19.26
CA LEU A 230 27.23 -1.60 -19.32
C LEU A 230 28.35 -1.13 -20.24
N ARG A 231 29.53 -1.78 -20.21
CA ARG A 231 30.64 -1.44 -21.12
C ARG A 231 30.23 -1.61 -22.57
N ALA A 232 29.65 -2.75 -22.93
CA ALA A 232 29.21 -3.02 -24.29
C ALA A 232 28.17 -1.97 -24.76
N PHE A 233 27.19 -1.64 -23.90
CA PHE A 233 26.18 -0.64 -24.23
C PHE A 233 26.76 0.77 -24.40
N LEU A 234 27.70 1.18 -23.54
CA LEU A 234 28.39 2.46 -23.65
C LEU A 234 29.13 2.60 -24.98
N GLU A 235 29.82 1.53 -25.40
CA GLU A 235 30.64 1.50 -26.61
C GLU A 235 29.80 1.38 -27.88
N THR A 236 28.82 0.46 -27.89
CA THR A 236 28.13 0.05 -29.13
C THR A 236 26.64 0.39 -29.18
N GLY A 237 26.00 0.73 -28.05
CA GLY A 237 24.55 0.85 -27.93
C GLY A 237 23.81 -0.51 -27.87
N SER A 238 24.56 -1.62 -27.74
CA SER A 238 24.03 -2.98 -27.69
C SER A 238 24.65 -3.78 -26.52
N LEU A 239 24.33 -5.04 -26.41
CA LEU A 239 24.85 -5.97 -25.40
C LEU A 239 25.91 -6.89 -25.99
N PRO A 240 26.70 -7.62 -25.15
CA PRO A 240 27.59 -8.68 -25.64
C PRO A 240 26.83 -9.73 -26.44
N ASP A 241 27.45 -10.29 -27.47
CA ASP A 241 26.86 -11.28 -28.38
C ASP A 241 26.57 -12.64 -27.72
N ALA A 242 27.27 -12.97 -26.63
CA ALA A 242 27.12 -14.22 -25.89
C ALA A 242 27.03 -13.99 -24.39
N ASP A 243 26.21 -14.82 -23.72
CA ASP A 243 26.09 -14.84 -22.28
C ASP A 243 27.38 -15.23 -21.58
N ASP A 244 27.56 -14.77 -20.35
CA ASP A 244 28.69 -15.17 -19.50
C ASP A 244 28.43 -16.56 -18.92
N LEU A 245 29.07 -17.57 -19.48
CA LEU A 245 28.92 -18.95 -19.06
C LEU A 245 29.86 -19.36 -17.90
N ARG A 246 30.69 -18.44 -17.39
CA ARG A 246 31.48 -18.71 -16.20
C ARG A 246 30.57 -19.01 -15.02
N GLY A 247 30.89 -20.06 -14.26
CA GLY A 247 30.18 -20.35 -13.03
C GLY A 247 30.28 -19.17 -12.05
N ILE A 248 29.24 -18.89 -11.34
CA ILE A 248 29.29 -17.92 -10.25
C ILE A 248 29.74 -18.67 -9.02
N GLU A 249 30.96 -18.38 -8.58
CA GLU A 249 31.49 -18.93 -7.34
C GLU A 249 30.68 -18.41 -6.15
N PRO A 250 30.40 -19.24 -5.13
CA PRO A 250 29.81 -18.77 -3.89
C PRO A 250 30.57 -17.55 -3.35
N TYR A 251 29.85 -16.49 -2.99
CA TYR A 251 30.41 -15.19 -2.55
C TYR A 251 31.17 -14.40 -3.62
N ALA A 252 31.24 -14.85 -4.88
CA ALA A 252 31.82 -14.06 -5.95
C ALA A 252 30.91 -12.87 -6.30
N GLN A 253 31.48 -11.69 -6.35
CA GLN A 253 30.84 -10.47 -6.77
C GLN A 253 31.49 -9.95 -8.05
N PRO A 254 30.77 -9.31 -8.95
CA PRO A 254 29.34 -8.93 -8.90
C PRO A 254 28.40 -10.07 -9.32
N LEU A 255 27.17 -10.10 -8.75
CA LEU A 255 26.10 -10.98 -9.21
C LEU A 255 25.73 -10.66 -10.67
N PRO A 256 25.24 -11.65 -11.45
CA PRO A 256 24.79 -11.42 -12.80
C PRO A 256 23.52 -10.57 -12.87
N VAL A 257 23.24 -10.02 -14.04
CA VAL A 257 22.02 -9.29 -14.35
C VAL A 257 21.31 -9.92 -15.55
N LEU A 258 19.98 -9.78 -15.57
CA LEU A 258 19.14 -10.08 -16.75
C LEU A 258 18.99 -8.80 -17.55
N SER A 259 19.62 -8.71 -18.73
CA SER A 259 19.72 -7.45 -19.49
C SER A 259 19.03 -7.49 -20.82
N TYR A 260 18.45 -6.36 -21.19
CA TYR A 260 17.86 -6.07 -22.52
C TYR A 260 18.41 -4.76 -23.08
N ALA A 261 18.70 -4.73 -24.39
CA ALA A 261 18.95 -3.49 -25.11
C ALA A 261 18.09 -3.42 -26.38
N PHE A 262 17.62 -2.22 -26.71
CA PHE A 262 16.72 -1.96 -27.83
C PHE A 262 17.29 -0.87 -28.72
N ALA A 263 17.39 -1.11 -30.01
CA ALA A 263 17.63 -0.07 -31.00
C ALA A 263 16.28 0.53 -31.44
N LEU A 264 16.00 1.78 -31.04
CA LEU A 264 14.83 2.52 -31.52
C LEU A 264 15.07 3.09 -32.94
N GLY A 265 16.35 3.24 -33.32
CA GLY A 265 16.73 3.91 -34.55
C GLY A 265 16.52 5.42 -34.47
N LYS A 266 16.11 6.04 -35.55
CA LYS A 266 15.78 7.45 -35.65
C LYS A 266 14.44 7.76 -35.00
N VAL A 267 14.47 8.50 -33.91
CA VAL A 267 13.29 8.99 -33.20
C VAL A 267 13.01 10.43 -33.61
N SER A 268 11.78 10.70 -34.00
CA SER A 268 11.28 12.04 -34.36
C SER A 268 10.26 12.53 -33.34
N SER A 269 9.44 13.51 -33.67
CA SER A 269 8.28 13.94 -32.86
C SER A 269 7.18 12.85 -32.74
N LEU A 270 7.21 11.80 -33.59
CA LEU A 270 6.37 10.62 -33.41
C LEU A 270 7.03 9.71 -32.39
N PRO A 271 6.33 9.39 -31.26
CA PRO A 271 6.91 8.57 -30.22
C PRO A 271 7.24 7.14 -30.66
N ALA A 272 8.41 6.65 -30.25
CA ALA A 272 8.77 5.24 -30.32
C ALA A 272 8.65 4.62 -28.91
N SER A 273 8.08 3.41 -28.80
CA SER A 273 7.89 2.73 -27.50
C SER A 273 8.57 1.38 -27.46
N ARG A 274 9.06 1.00 -26.27
CA ARG A 274 9.52 -0.36 -25.95
C ARG A 274 9.03 -0.73 -24.55
N THR A 275 8.68 -2.00 -24.37
CA THR A 275 8.19 -2.52 -23.09
C THR A 275 8.96 -3.77 -22.72
N VAL A 276 9.41 -3.84 -21.47
CA VAL A 276 9.93 -5.02 -20.80
C VAL A 276 8.92 -5.47 -19.76
N LEU A 277 8.70 -6.76 -19.66
CA LEU A 277 7.90 -7.41 -18.64
C LEU A 277 8.83 -8.02 -17.60
N ILE A 278 8.60 -7.72 -16.33
CA ILE A 278 9.27 -8.33 -15.18
C ILE A 278 8.24 -9.14 -14.41
N ALA A 279 8.58 -10.39 -14.07
CA ALA A 279 7.70 -11.27 -13.31
C ALA A 279 8.49 -12.08 -12.28
N TYR A 280 7.78 -12.56 -11.24
CA TYR A 280 8.35 -13.45 -10.25
C TYR A 280 7.42 -14.64 -10.01
N ASP A 281 7.94 -15.85 -10.03
CA ASP A 281 7.22 -17.08 -9.71
C ASP A 281 7.79 -17.70 -8.44
N ASP A 282 7.07 -17.64 -7.36
CA ASP A 282 7.44 -18.18 -6.05
C ASP A 282 7.06 -19.65 -5.86
N ILE A 283 6.44 -20.29 -6.86
CA ILE A 283 6.09 -21.73 -6.94
C ILE A 283 5.09 -22.13 -5.86
N TYR A 284 5.42 -21.94 -4.58
CA TYR A 284 4.60 -22.02 -3.39
C TYR A 284 4.80 -20.75 -2.57
N SER A 285 3.69 -20.13 -2.21
CA SER A 285 3.70 -18.78 -1.63
C SER A 285 3.61 -18.80 -0.10
N ILE A 286 2.76 -19.66 0.45
CA ILE A 286 2.40 -19.68 1.88
C ILE A 286 2.33 -21.17 2.33
N GLU A 287 2.84 -21.43 3.54
CA GLU A 287 2.47 -22.64 4.27
C GLU A 287 1.31 -22.33 5.21
N TYR A 288 0.22 -23.10 5.11
CA TYR A 288 -0.99 -22.91 5.91
C TYR A 288 -1.41 -24.24 6.52
N PHE A 289 -1.33 -24.38 7.84
CA PHE A 289 -1.51 -25.62 8.58
C PHE A 289 -0.71 -26.77 7.96
N HIS A 290 0.61 -26.53 7.77
CA HIS A 290 1.59 -27.47 7.17
C HIS A 290 1.28 -27.87 5.72
N ARG A 291 0.39 -27.17 5.03
CA ARG A 291 0.09 -27.34 3.61
C ARG A 291 0.70 -26.23 2.80
N ARG A 292 1.43 -26.53 1.74
CA ARG A 292 2.03 -25.54 0.84
C ARG A 292 0.98 -25.07 -0.18
N LEU A 293 0.61 -23.81 -0.11
CA LEU A 293 -0.35 -23.20 -1.01
C LEU A 293 0.34 -22.51 -2.19
N ARG A 294 -0.29 -22.65 -3.36
CA ARG A 294 0.16 -21.98 -4.59
C ARG A 294 -0.47 -20.60 -4.71
N PRO A 295 0.19 -19.65 -5.43
CA PRO A 295 -0.45 -18.39 -5.76
C PRO A 295 -1.71 -18.63 -6.59
N TRP A 296 -2.70 -17.75 -6.46
CA TRP A 296 -4.02 -17.89 -7.09
C TRP A 296 -3.97 -18.09 -8.60
N TRP A 297 -3.07 -17.40 -9.29
CA TRP A 297 -2.92 -17.52 -10.75
C TRP A 297 -2.56 -18.95 -11.22
N ARG A 298 -2.03 -19.78 -10.32
CA ARG A 298 -1.68 -21.19 -10.60
C ARG A 298 -2.81 -22.19 -10.31
N ARG A 299 -4.00 -21.74 -9.82
CA ARG A 299 -5.07 -22.63 -9.35
C ARG A 299 -5.58 -23.62 -10.40
N ASN A 300 -5.53 -23.23 -11.68
CA ASN A 300 -5.99 -24.04 -12.82
C ASN A 300 -4.86 -24.83 -13.51
N GLY A 301 -3.70 -24.98 -12.84
CA GLY A 301 -2.55 -25.71 -13.40
C GLY A 301 -1.65 -24.87 -14.32
N ALA A 302 -1.91 -23.56 -14.46
CA ALA A 302 -1.07 -22.68 -15.27
C ALA A 302 0.39 -22.69 -14.81
N GLY A 303 1.32 -22.75 -15.76
CA GLY A 303 2.75 -22.60 -15.57
C GLY A 303 3.23 -21.18 -15.85
N ILE A 304 4.50 -20.94 -15.60
CA ILE A 304 5.10 -19.63 -15.87
C ILE A 304 5.07 -19.26 -17.36
N ALA A 305 5.19 -20.24 -18.25
CA ALA A 305 5.10 -19.99 -19.69
C ALA A 305 3.72 -19.47 -20.11
N ASP A 306 2.65 -20.01 -19.51
CA ASP A 306 1.28 -19.56 -19.76
C ASP A 306 1.12 -18.13 -19.23
N LEU A 307 1.56 -17.85 -17.99
CA LEU A 307 1.50 -16.50 -17.41
C LEU A 307 2.21 -15.46 -18.27
N LEU A 308 3.46 -15.74 -18.70
CA LEU A 308 4.25 -14.80 -19.51
C LEU A 308 3.63 -14.59 -20.90
N TYR A 309 3.12 -15.67 -21.50
CA TYR A 309 2.42 -15.59 -22.79
C TYR A 309 1.19 -14.70 -22.67
N ASP A 310 0.31 -14.98 -21.72
CA ASP A 310 -0.92 -14.21 -21.51
C ASP A 310 -0.58 -12.74 -21.18
N ALA A 311 0.40 -12.49 -20.29
CA ALA A 311 0.79 -11.15 -19.94
C ALA A 311 1.33 -10.32 -21.13
N LEU A 312 2.09 -10.92 -22.02
CA LEU A 312 2.56 -10.24 -23.24
C LEU A 312 1.40 -9.91 -24.19
N HIS A 313 0.42 -10.81 -24.31
CA HIS A 313 -0.72 -10.62 -25.23
C HIS A 313 -1.80 -9.69 -24.66
N ASP A 314 -2.00 -9.72 -23.34
CA ASP A 314 -3.01 -8.91 -22.64
C ASP A 314 -2.56 -7.47 -22.40
N PHE A 315 -1.28 -7.12 -22.63
CA PHE A 315 -0.69 -5.84 -22.23
C PHE A 315 -1.54 -4.62 -22.60
N ALA A 316 -1.89 -4.47 -23.88
CA ALA A 316 -2.65 -3.31 -24.36
C ALA A 316 -4.06 -3.22 -23.71
N ALA A 317 -4.70 -4.36 -23.46
CA ALA A 317 -6.00 -4.42 -22.80
C ALA A 317 -5.88 -4.08 -21.31
N LEU A 318 -4.82 -4.57 -20.64
CA LEU A 318 -4.55 -4.30 -19.23
C LEU A 318 -4.14 -2.84 -19.01
N GLU A 319 -3.30 -2.26 -19.88
CA GLU A 319 -2.93 -0.85 -19.86
C GLU A 319 -4.18 0.03 -19.90
N LYS A 320 -5.06 -0.19 -20.90
CA LYS A 320 -6.32 0.55 -21.03
C LYS A 320 -7.25 0.40 -19.81
N ARG A 321 -7.40 -0.82 -19.28
CA ARG A 321 -8.22 -1.08 -18.08
C ARG A 321 -7.65 -0.36 -16.84
N SER A 322 -6.34 -0.36 -16.70
CA SER A 322 -5.61 0.28 -15.60
C SER A 322 -5.71 1.79 -15.68
N ASP A 323 -5.54 2.40 -16.87
CA ASP A 323 -5.75 3.84 -17.09
C ASP A 323 -7.17 4.27 -16.75
N GLU A 324 -8.17 3.49 -17.13
CA GLU A 324 -9.57 3.79 -16.81
C GLU A 324 -9.83 3.65 -15.31
N PHE A 325 -9.28 2.63 -14.66
CA PHE A 325 -9.40 2.42 -13.23
C PHE A 325 -8.75 3.59 -12.46
N ASP A 326 -7.52 3.96 -12.80
CA ASP A 326 -6.80 5.07 -12.16
C ASP A 326 -7.57 6.37 -12.29
N ARG A 327 -8.03 6.72 -13.49
CA ARG A 327 -8.82 7.93 -13.73
C ARG A 327 -10.11 7.96 -12.91
N ARG A 328 -10.84 6.84 -12.86
CA ARG A 328 -12.10 6.74 -12.08
C ARG A 328 -11.84 6.84 -10.58
N LEU A 329 -10.81 6.13 -10.08
CA LEU A 329 -10.48 6.14 -8.67
C LEU A 329 -9.98 7.51 -8.22
N MET A 330 -9.05 8.12 -8.94
CA MET A 330 -8.53 9.45 -8.60
C MET A 330 -9.62 10.51 -8.61
N THR A 331 -10.62 10.41 -9.49
CA THR A 331 -11.80 11.30 -9.48
C THR A 331 -12.61 11.10 -8.21
N SER A 332 -12.97 9.86 -7.84
CA SER A 332 -13.74 9.58 -6.63
C SER A 332 -13.00 9.99 -5.35
N LEU A 333 -11.67 9.84 -5.32
CA LEU A 333 -10.84 10.25 -4.18
C LEU A 333 -10.83 11.78 -4.01
N ARG A 334 -10.71 12.53 -5.13
CA ARG A 334 -10.79 14.01 -5.10
C ARG A 334 -12.16 14.50 -4.62
N GLU A 335 -13.22 13.86 -5.07
CA GLU A 335 -14.58 14.15 -4.61
C GLU A 335 -14.75 13.87 -3.11
N ALA A 336 -14.13 12.80 -2.59
CA ALA A 336 -14.24 12.38 -1.20
C ALA A 336 -13.43 13.22 -0.21
N GLY A 337 -12.22 13.67 -0.58
CA GLY A 337 -11.31 14.32 0.37
C GLY A 337 -10.39 15.40 -0.22
N GLY A 338 -10.47 15.69 -1.54
CA GLY A 338 -9.62 16.67 -2.21
C GLY A 338 -8.34 16.07 -2.81
N ASP A 339 -7.52 16.93 -3.43
CA ASP A 339 -6.31 16.50 -4.16
C ASP A 339 -5.26 15.87 -3.23
N HIS A 340 -5.02 16.42 -2.05
CA HIS A 340 -4.07 15.92 -1.06
C HIS A 340 -4.42 14.49 -0.63
N TYR A 341 -5.70 14.27 -0.32
CA TYR A 341 -6.22 12.95 0.01
C TYR A 341 -6.03 11.98 -1.15
N ALA A 342 -6.36 12.39 -2.38
CA ALA A 342 -6.25 11.53 -3.55
C ALA A 342 -4.81 11.07 -3.82
N GLN A 343 -3.83 11.97 -3.68
CA GLN A 343 -2.41 11.66 -3.90
C GLN A 343 -1.86 10.69 -2.84
N LEU A 344 -2.21 10.88 -1.55
CA LEU A 344 -1.85 9.92 -0.50
C LEU A 344 -2.53 8.57 -0.70
N CYS A 345 -3.81 8.56 -1.10
CA CYS A 345 -4.53 7.32 -1.39
C CYS A 345 -3.90 6.54 -2.56
N ALA A 346 -3.40 7.19 -3.60
CA ALA A 346 -2.72 6.51 -4.70
C ALA A 346 -1.46 5.75 -4.21
N LEU A 347 -0.68 6.38 -3.31
CA LEU A 347 0.48 5.72 -2.69
C LEU A 347 0.05 4.58 -1.75
N ALA A 348 -0.93 4.83 -0.89
CA ALA A 348 -1.45 3.83 0.05
C ALA A 348 -2.10 2.64 -0.65
N TYR A 349 -2.73 2.84 -1.81
CA TYR A 349 -3.28 1.79 -2.65
C TYR A 349 -2.23 0.74 -3.02
N ARG A 350 -1.09 1.22 -3.55
CA ARG A 350 0.04 0.39 -3.93
C ARG A 350 0.59 -0.39 -2.75
N GLN A 351 0.78 0.29 -1.62
CA GLN A 351 1.37 -0.29 -0.42
C GLN A 351 0.44 -1.29 0.27
N ALA A 352 -0.84 -1.00 0.36
CA ALA A 352 -1.81 -1.90 1.00
C ALA A 352 -1.87 -3.26 0.29
N LEU A 353 -1.89 -3.27 -1.05
CA LEU A 353 -1.86 -4.51 -1.83
C LEU A 353 -0.51 -5.24 -1.72
N ALA A 354 0.60 -4.50 -1.78
CA ALA A 354 1.96 -5.07 -1.74
C ALA A 354 2.33 -5.74 -0.41
N ALA A 355 1.54 -5.55 0.64
CA ALA A 355 1.74 -6.20 1.93
C ALA A 355 0.97 -7.53 2.07
N HIS A 356 0.39 -8.04 0.97
CA HIS A 356 -0.43 -9.28 0.98
C HIS A 356 -0.03 -10.25 -0.13
N LYS A 357 -0.42 -11.52 0.07
CA LYS A 357 -0.27 -12.58 -0.93
C LYS A 357 -1.59 -13.31 -1.15
N LEU A 358 -2.06 -13.33 -2.40
CA LEU A 358 -3.26 -14.06 -2.82
C LEU A 358 -2.92 -15.48 -3.23
N VAL A 359 -3.48 -16.45 -2.52
CA VAL A 359 -3.28 -17.89 -2.74
C VAL A 359 -4.61 -18.62 -2.87
N VAL A 360 -4.56 -19.89 -3.29
CA VAL A 360 -5.70 -20.78 -3.38
C VAL A 360 -5.59 -21.88 -2.33
N ASP A 361 -6.66 -22.08 -1.53
CA ASP A 361 -6.77 -23.24 -0.66
C ASP A 361 -7.13 -24.50 -1.45
N LEU A 362 -7.00 -25.69 -0.84
CA LEU A 362 -7.26 -26.98 -1.48
C LEU A 362 -8.72 -27.13 -1.93
N ASP A 363 -9.66 -26.43 -1.32
CA ASP A 363 -11.08 -26.40 -1.70
C ASP A 363 -11.41 -25.39 -2.82
N GLY A 364 -10.38 -24.73 -3.35
CA GLY A 364 -10.53 -23.69 -4.40
C GLY A 364 -10.86 -22.30 -3.87
N THR A 365 -10.94 -22.10 -2.55
CA THR A 365 -11.25 -20.79 -1.96
C THR A 365 -10.03 -19.86 -2.03
N PRO A 366 -10.20 -18.58 -2.41
CA PRO A 366 -9.14 -17.59 -2.30
C PRO A 366 -8.86 -17.25 -0.83
N LEU A 367 -7.58 -17.30 -0.45
CA LEU A 367 -7.06 -16.80 0.83
C LEU A 367 -6.09 -15.68 0.55
N TYR A 368 -6.06 -14.67 1.45
CA TYR A 368 -5.30 -13.44 1.21
C TYR A 368 -4.52 -13.05 2.46
N PHE A 369 -3.30 -13.57 2.58
CA PHE A 369 -2.46 -13.43 3.76
C PHE A 369 -1.70 -12.11 3.77
N SER A 370 -1.82 -11.36 4.84
CA SER A 370 -0.99 -10.17 5.11
C SER A 370 0.36 -10.56 5.72
N LYS A 371 1.36 -9.69 5.51
CA LYS A 371 2.60 -9.67 6.29
C LYS A 371 2.66 -8.36 7.07
N GLU A 372 2.90 -8.44 8.36
CA GLU A 372 3.22 -7.29 9.19
C GLU A 372 4.66 -6.85 8.94
N ASN A 373 4.85 -6.03 7.90
CA ASN A 373 6.14 -5.53 7.48
C ASN A 373 6.76 -4.58 8.51
N PHE A 374 8.07 -4.63 8.67
CA PHE A 374 8.87 -3.72 9.49
C PHE A 374 8.38 -3.62 10.95
N SER A 375 8.04 -4.76 11.53
CA SER A 375 7.64 -4.93 12.92
C SER A 375 8.15 -6.29 13.44
N ASN A 376 7.28 -7.29 13.55
CA ASN A 376 7.63 -8.65 13.98
C ASN A 376 7.58 -9.68 12.84
N GLY A 377 7.06 -9.31 11.67
CA GLY A 377 6.89 -10.17 10.52
C GLY A 377 5.79 -11.22 10.67
N SER A 378 4.81 -10.99 11.54
CA SER A 378 3.65 -11.89 11.68
C SER A 378 2.87 -12.01 10.39
N ILE A 379 2.21 -13.16 10.21
CA ILE A 379 1.31 -13.43 9.09
C ILE A 379 -0.13 -13.35 9.57
N ASP A 380 -0.95 -12.63 8.80
CA ASP A 380 -2.40 -12.49 9.01
C ASP A 380 -2.74 -11.90 10.39
N THR A 381 -1.98 -10.87 10.79
CA THR A 381 -2.14 -10.17 12.06
C THR A 381 -3.47 -9.43 12.10
N VAL A 382 -4.31 -9.73 13.10
CA VAL A 382 -5.69 -9.21 13.19
C VAL A 382 -5.71 -7.70 13.40
N ASP A 383 -4.83 -7.15 14.23
CA ASP A 383 -4.73 -5.70 14.49
C ASP A 383 -4.04 -4.92 13.36
N VAL A 384 -3.49 -5.61 12.35
CA VAL A 384 -3.04 -5.04 11.06
C VAL A 384 -4.15 -5.14 10.01
N THR A 385 -4.92 -6.23 10.02
CA THR A 385 -6.08 -6.41 9.14
C THR A 385 -7.19 -5.40 9.46
N TYR A 386 -7.45 -5.13 10.74
CA TYR A 386 -8.48 -4.20 11.18
C TYR A 386 -8.30 -2.78 10.61
N PRO A 387 -7.16 -2.09 10.78
CA PRO A 387 -6.96 -0.78 10.18
C PRO A 387 -6.94 -0.81 8.65
N SER A 388 -6.50 -1.88 8.00
CA SER A 388 -6.49 -1.99 6.54
C SER A 388 -7.85 -2.39 5.93
N SER A 389 -8.78 -2.90 6.73
CA SER A 389 -10.07 -3.42 6.27
C SER A 389 -10.92 -2.46 5.43
N PRO A 390 -10.91 -1.12 5.65
CA PRO A 390 -11.64 -0.18 4.80
C PRO A 390 -11.28 -0.28 3.33
N PHE A 391 -10.02 -0.52 3.00
CA PHE A 391 -9.55 -0.73 1.64
C PHE A 391 -10.24 -1.93 0.98
N PHE A 392 -10.27 -3.07 1.66
CA PHE A 392 -10.83 -4.30 1.11
C PHE A 392 -12.36 -4.27 1.07
N LEU A 393 -13.00 -3.67 2.08
CA LEU A 393 -14.45 -3.43 2.08
C LEU A 393 -14.89 -2.55 0.91
N LEU A 394 -14.05 -1.57 0.53
CA LEU A 394 -14.34 -0.68 -0.57
C LEU A 394 -14.17 -1.36 -1.94
N PHE A 395 -13.07 -2.08 -2.15
CA PHE A 395 -12.70 -2.56 -3.49
C PHE A 395 -13.09 -4.00 -3.77
N ASN A 396 -13.00 -4.90 -2.80
CA ASN A 396 -13.42 -6.29 -2.93
C ASN A 396 -13.54 -6.97 -1.54
N PRO A 397 -14.76 -7.06 -0.98
CA PRO A 397 -15.00 -7.72 0.30
C PRO A 397 -14.53 -9.19 0.37
N GLN A 398 -14.42 -9.88 -0.78
CA GLN A 398 -13.90 -11.25 -0.84
C GLN A 398 -12.44 -11.33 -0.40
N LEU A 399 -11.64 -10.28 -0.63
CA LEU A 399 -10.26 -10.22 -0.13
C LEU A 399 -10.21 -10.09 1.39
N LEU A 400 -11.09 -9.29 2.00
CA LEU A 400 -11.23 -9.26 3.47
C LEU A 400 -11.68 -10.62 4.02
N LYS A 401 -12.68 -11.25 3.40
CA LYS A 401 -13.11 -12.60 3.78
C LYS A 401 -11.95 -13.62 3.72
N GLY A 402 -11.07 -13.47 2.70
CA GLY A 402 -9.86 -14.30 2.55
C GLY A 402 -8.82 -14.10 3.64
N GLN A 403 -8.81 -12.93 4.31
CA GLN A 403 -7.98 -12.64 5.50
C GLN A 403 -8.64 -13.14 6.78
N LEU A 404 -9.95 -12.97 6.93
CA LEU A 404 -10.66 -13.36 8.16
C LEU A 404 -10.80 -14.89 8.30
N ARG A 405 -10.96 -15.60 7.17
CA ARG A 405 -11.20 -17.05 7.19
C ARG A 405 -10.08 -17.85 7.89
N PRO A 406 -8.78 -17.63 7.60
CA PRO A 406 -7.71 -18.37 8.27
C PRO A 406 -7.71 -18.20 9.79
N ILE A 407 -7.97 -17.00 10.28
CA ILE A 407 -8.09 -16.68 11.71
C ILE A 407 -9.29 -17.45 12.33
N MET A 408 -10.44 -17.43 11.66
CA MET A 408 -11.65 -18.14 12.14
C MET A 408 -11.45 -19.66 12.16
N ASP A 409 -10.82 -20.20 11.12
CA ASP A 409 -10.52 -21.64 11.03
C ASP A 409 -9.52 -22.03 12.15
N TYR A 410 -8.47 -21.25 12.38
CA TYR A 410 -7.52 -21.47 13.48
C TYR A 410 -8.16 -21.42 14.87
N ALA A 411 -8.93 -20.36 15.14
CA ALA A 411 -9.61 -20.17 16.43
C ALA A 411 -10.70 -21.23 16.70
N SER A 412 -11.12 -21.96 15.67
CA SER A 412 -12.05 -23.09 15.78
C SER A 412 -11.36 -24.43 16.13
N LEU A 413 -10.02 -24.48 16.04
CA LEU A 413 -9.26 -25.71 16.37
C LEU A 413 -9.17 -25.91 17.88
N PRO A 414 -9.15 -27.18 18.36
CA PRO A 414 -9.04 -27.49 19.80
C PRO A 414 -7.77 -26.94 20.48
N ARG A 415 -6.72 -26.65 19.70
CA ARG A 415 -5.47 -26.09 20.23
C ARG A 415 -5.61 -24.63 20.67
N TRP A 416 -6.52 -23.84 20.08
CA TRP A 416 -6.86 -22.51 20.56
C TRP A 416 -7.89 -22.60 21.68
N LYS A 417 -7.41 -22.50 22.94
CA LYS A 417 -8.21 -22.78 24.14
C LYS A 417 -8.85 -21.53 24.74
N PHE A 418 -8.42 -20.35 24.27
CA PHE A 418 -8.80 -19.08 24.90
C PHE A 418 -10.20 -18.63 24.47
N PRO A 419 -10.92 -17.87 25.34
CA PRO A 419 -12.26 -17.39 25.03
C PRO A 419 -12.27 -16.15 24.11
N PHE A 420 -11.13 -15.68 23.67
CA PHE A 420 -10.93 -14.49 22.83
C PHE A 420 -10.27 -14.84 21.49
N ALA A 421 -10.23 -13.87 20.57
CA ALA A 421 -9.65 -14.04 19.24
C ALA A 421 -8.11 -14.07 19.29
N PRO A 422 -7.46 -14.86 18.41
CA PRO A 422 -6.01 -14.86 18.28
C PRO A 422 -5.50 -13.59 17.62
N HIS A 423 -4.22 -13.26 17.83
CA HIS A 423 -3.56 -12.11 17.25
C HIS A 423 -3.06 -12.37 15.82
N ASP A 424 -2.45 -13.53 15.54
CA ASP A 424 -1.81 -13.89 14.26
C ASP A 424 -1.86 -15.40 13.99
N LEU A 425 -1.29 -15.81 12.84
CA LEU A 425 -1.16 -17.22 12.48
C LEU A 425 0.28 -17.72 12.43
N GLY A 426 1.25 -16.93 12.91
CA GLY A 426 2.66 -17.29 12.88
C GLY A 426 3.53 -16.18 12.29
N ARG A 427 4.64 -16.55 11.66
CA ARG A 427 5.54 -15.61 10.97
C ARG A 427 5.55 -15.86 9.47
N TYR A 428 5.35 -14.80 8.69
CA TYR A 428 5.30 -14.86 7.24
C TYR A 428 6.55 -15.56 6.64
N PRO A 429 6.39 -16.55 5.75
CA PRO A 429 5.19 -17.01 5.07
C PRO A 429 4.54 -18.28 5.69
N LEU A 430 4.79 -18.59 6.97
CA LEU A 430 4.30 -19.80 7.67
C LEU A 430 3.12 -19.44 8.57
N ALA A 431 1.90 -19.88 8.17
CA ALA A 431 0.63 -19.66 8.86
C ALA A 431 0.19 -20.94 9.58
N ASP A 432 0.93 -21.36 10.62
CA ASP A 432 0.75 -22.63 11.31
C ASP A 432 0.23 -22.51 12.74
N GLY A 433 0.06 -21.30 13.26
CA GLY A 433 -0.46 -20.97 14.58
C GLY A 433 0.22 -19.77 15.20
N GLN A 434 -0.47 -19.08 16.10
CA GLN A 434 -0.04 -17.84 16.72
C GLN A 434 1.32 -17.97 17.41
N GLN A 435 2.17 -16.95 17.18
CA GLN A 435 3.47 -16.83 17.86
C GLN A 435 3.57 -15.57 18.74
N TYR A 436 2.69 -14.61 18.58
CA TYR A 436 2.67 -13.41 19.41
C TYR A 436 2.34 -13.73 20.88
N GLY A 437 2.86 -12.92 21.81
CA GLY A 437 2.70 -13.13 23.25
C GLY A 437 3.26 -14.49 23.66
N ALA A 438 2.52 -15.22 24.50
CA ALA A 438 2.85 -16.58 24.87
C ALA A 438 2.31 -17.66 23.89
N GLY A 439 1.85 -17.26 22.69
CA GLY A 439 1.27 -18.16 21.69
C GLY A 439 0.06 -18.94 22.21
N GLU A 440 0.08 -20.26 22.09
CA GLU A 440 -0.97 -21.15 22.57
C GLU A 440 -0.77 -21.60 24.03
N ALA A 441 0.34 -21.18 24.68
CA ALA A 441 0.71 -21.70 26.01
C ALA A 441 -0.07 -21.03 27.15
N SER A 442 -0.22 -19.68 27.12
CA SER A 442 -0.91 -18.93 28.18
C SER A 442 -1.50 -17.62 27.65
N GLU A 443 -2.25 -16.90 28.50
CA GLU A 443 -2.83 -15.59 28.21
C GLU A 443 -1.82 -14.44 28.38
N GLU A 444 -0.59 -14.73 28.73
CA GLU A 444 0.44 -13.71 28.99
C GLU A 444 0.76 -12.93 27.71
N ASN A 445 0.74 -11.60 27.80
CA ASN A 445 0.95 -10.67 26.69
C ASN A 445 0.00 -10.86 25.48
N GLN A 446 -1.19 -11.44 25.69
CA GLN A 446 -2.24 -11.48 24.70
C GLN A 446 -2.98 -10.14 24.61
N MET A 447 -3.76 -9.96 23.54
CA MET A 447 -4.54 -8.75 23.28
C MET A 447 -6.06 -9.07 23.18
N PRO A 448 -6.67 -9.61 24.24
CA PRO A 448 -7.95 -10.30 24.15
C PRO A 448 -9.14 -9.40 23.79
N VAL A 449 -9.24 -8.20 24.36
CA VAL A 449 -10.31 -7.24 24.05
C VAL A 449 -10.09 -6.64 22.67
N GLU A 450 -8.84 -6.34 22.34
CA GLU A 450 -8.44 -5.78 21.04
C GLU A 450 -8.87 -6.70 19.89
N GLU A 451 -8.39 -7.95 19.90
CA GLU A 451 -8.57 -8.84 18.76
C GLU A 451 -10.01 -9.34 18.63
N SER A 452 -10.69 -9.62 19.76
CA SER A 452 -12.11 -9.98 19.72
C SER A 452 -12.96 -8.82 19.20
N GLY A 453 -12.64 -7.59 19.57
CA GLY A 453 -13.28 -6.38 19.08
C GLY A 453 -13.07 -6.19 17.57
N ASN A 454 -11.83 -6.31 17.12
CA ASN A 454 -11.44 -6.20 15.71
C ASN A 454 -12.23 -7.20 14.85
N MET A 455 -12.22 -8.47 15.24
CA MET A 455 -12.88 -9.54 14.47
C MET A 455 -14.38 -9.34 14.36
N LEU A 456 -15.09 -9.04 15.46
CA LEU A 456 -16.54 -8.84 15.42
C LEU A 456 -16.95 -7.63 14.57
N ILE A 457 -16.19 -6.53 14.64
CA ILE A 457 -16.43 -5.34 13.82
C ILE A 457 -16.23 -5.68 12.34
N MET A 458 -15.11 -6.34 11.98
CA MET A 458 -14.81 -6.70 10.60
C MET A 458 -15.82 -7.69 10.02
N ILE A 459 -16.27 -8.69 10.79
CA ILE A 459 -17.30 -9.65 10.36
C ILE A 459 -18.63 -8.91 10.08
N ALA A 460 -19.01 -7.96 10.93
CA ALA A 460 -20.23 -7.16 10.70
C ALA A 460 -20.10 -6.21 9.50
N ALA A 461 -18.93 -5.61 9.31
CA ALA A 461 -18.65 -4.78 8.14
C ALA A 461 -18.66 -5.60 6.83
N LEU A 462 -18.11 -6.81 6.86
CA LEU A 462 -18.17 -7.75 5.75
C LEU A 462 -19.63 -8.14 5.44
N ALA A 463 -20.44 -8.47 6.46
CA ALA A 463 -21.86 -8.79 6.29
C ALA A 463 -22.64 -7.61 5.68
N LYS A 464 -22.33 -6.37 6.09
CA LYS A 464 -22.91 -5.16 5.49
C LYS A 464 -22.52 -5.01 4.02
N ALA A 465 -21.24 -5.21 3.69
CA ALA A 465 -20.74 -5.07 2.32
C ALA A 465 -21.30 -6.15 1.38
N GLU A 466 -21.42 -7.40 1.86
CA GLU A 466 -21.98 -8.52 1.08
C GLU A 466 -23.52 -8.54 1.07
N GLY A 467 -24.19 -7.76 1.91
CA GLY A 467 -25.64 -7.77 2.07
C GLY A 467 -26.20 -9.06 2.69
N ASN A 468 -25.36 -9.88 3.31
CA ASN A 468 -25.75 -11.12 3.98
C ASN A 468 -24.78 -11.46 5.13
N ALA A 469 -25.20 -12.36 6.05
CA ALA A 469 -24.42 -12.76 7.22
C ALA A 469 -23.98 -14.25 7.16
N GLU A 470 -23.80 -14.84 5.96
CA GLU A 470 -23.44 -16.25 5.81
C GLU A 470 -22.09 -16.57 6.45
N PHE A 471 -21.12 -15.68 6.33
CA PHE A 471 -19.83 -15.84 6.97
C PHE A 471 -19.95 -15.87 8.50
N ALA A 472 -20.73 -14.98 9.09
CA ALA A 472 -21.02 -14.97 10.53
C ALA A 472 -21.78 -16.24 10.98
N ARG A 473 -22.75 -16.72 10.17
CA ARG A 473 -23.53 -17.94 10.47
C ARG A 473 -22.62 -19.16 10.54
N ARG A 474 -21.65 -19.27 9.63
CA ARG A 474 -20.68 -20.38 9.62
C ARG A 474 -19.88 -20.48 10.93
N TYR A 475 -19.53 -19.34 11.52
CA TYR A 475 -18.68 -19.27 12.71
C TYR A 475 -19.43 -18.70 13.93
N TRP A 476 -20.75 -18.90 13.99
CA TRP A 476 -21.62 -18.27 14.97
C TRP A 476 -21.21 -18.55 16.44
N GLU A 477 -20.88 -19.79 16.77
CA GLU A 477 -20.47 -20.17 18.13
C GLU A 477 -19.17 -19.48 18.55
N LEU A 478 -18.24 -19.33 17.62
CA LEU A 478 -16.97 -18.64 17.87
C LEU A 478 -17.19 -17.13 18.09
N ALA A 479 -17.97 -16.50 17.23
CA ALA A 479 -18.33 -15.09 17.38
C ALA A 479 -19.09 -14.84 18.70
N SER A 480 -19.98 -15.77 19.11
CA SER A 480 -20.70 -15.69 20.38
C SER A 480 -19.78 -15.79 21.59
N ARG A 481 -18.75 -16.65 21.52
CA ARG A 481 -17.73 -16.77 22.56
C ARG A 481 -16.96 -15.46 22.76
N TRP A 482 -16.54 -14.82 21.66
CA TRP A 482 -15.84 -13.52 21.70
C TRP A 482 -16.75 -12.39 22.21
N ALA A 483 -18.02 -12.38 21.79
CA ALA A 483 -18.99 -11.41 22.30
C ALA A 483 -19.24 -11.58 23.80
N GLN A 484 -19.32 -12.81 24.32
CA GLN A 484 -19.42 -13.06 25.74
C GLN A 484 -18.19 -12.56 26.50
N TYR A 485 -16.98 -12.79 25.96
CA TYR A 485 -15.75 -12.24 26.56
C TYR A 485 -15.79 -10.71 26.64
N LEU A 486 -16.18 -10.04 25.54
CA LEU A 486 -16.29 -8.57 25.54
C LEU A 486 -17.40 -8.05 26.48
N LYS A 487 -18.48 -8.78 26.68
CA LYS A 487 -19.52 -8.45 27.67
C LYS A 487 -18.94 -8.40 29.07
N GLU A 488 -18.01 -9.29 29.40
CA GLU A 488 -17.40 -9.41 30.75
C GLU A 488 -16.22 -8.45 30.93
N LYS A 489 -15.38 -8.22 29.91
CA LYS A 489 -14.09 -7.55 30.01
C LYS A 489 -13.96 -6.26 29.18
N GLY A 490 -14.93 -5.93 28.34
CA GLY A 490 -14.75 -4.89 27.32
C GLY A 490 -15.04 -3.45 27.80
N LEU A 491 -15.92 -3.26 28.81
CA LEU A 491 -16.27 -1.90 29.25
C LEU A 491 -15.10 -1.16 29.93
N ASP A 492 -14.36 -1.86 30.76
CA ASP A 492 -13.19 -1.34 31.46
C ASP A 492 -12.02 -2.32 31.27
N PRO A 493 -11.28 -2.20 30.15
CA PRO A 493 -10.27 -3.20 29.79
C PRO A 493 -9.12 -3.26 30.81
N GLU A 494 -8.73 -4.49 31.14
CA GLU A 494 -7.54 -4.75 31.94
C GLU A 494 -6.25 -4.34 31.22
N ASN A 495 -5.11 -4.41 31.88
CA ASN A 495 -3.81 -4.05 31.32
C ASN A 495 -3.42 -4.96 30.18
N GLN A 496 -3.48 -4.45 28.96
CA GLN A 496 -3.11 -5.14 27.72
C GLN A 496 -2.57 -4.15 26.69
N LEU A 497 -1.96 -4.66 25.62
CA LEU A 497 -1.71 -3.88 24.40
C LEU A 497 -3.01 -3.74 23.59
N CYS A 498 -3.01 -2.82 22.66
CA CYS A 498 -4.01 -2.65 21.61
C CYS A 498 -3.28 -2.22 20.34
N THR A 499 -3.97 -1.85 19.26
CA THR A 499 -3.32 -1.34 18.03
C THR A 499 -2.44 -0.09 18.24
N ASP A 500 -2.44 0.45 19.45
CA ASP A 500 -1.51 1.49 19.91
C ASP A 500 -0.37 0.88 20.74
N ASP A 501 0.03 -0.36 20.44
CA ASP A 501 0.99 -1.20 21.16
C ASP A 501 2.36 -0.52 21.32
N PHE A 502 2.77 0.25 20.33
CA PHE A 502 3.97 1.09 20.38
C PHE A 502 3.95 2.14 21.50
N ALA A 503 2.78 2.48 22.03
CA ALA A 503 2.60 3.35 23.20
C ALA A 503 2.60 2.58 24.52
N GLY A 504 2.72 1.25 24.50
CA GLY A 504 2.82 0.35 25.64
C GLY A 504 1.47 -0.10 26.21
N HIS A 505 1.54 -1.02 27.18
CA HIS A 505 0.38 -1.54 27.89
C HIS A 505 -0.37 -0.43 28.62
N LEU A 506 -1.70 -0.46 28.56
CA LEU A 506 -2.56 0.51 29.23
C LEU A 506 -3.84 -0.17 29.71
N ALA A 507 -4.04 -0.18 31.04
CA ALA A 507 -5.33 -0.52 31.63
C ALA A 507 -6.30 0.66 31.50
N HIS A 508 -7.59 0.38 31.60
CA HIS A 508 -8.65 1.40 31.62
C HIS A 508 -8.72 2.26 30.34
N ASN A 509 -8.20 1.75 29.22
CA ASN A 509 -8.12 2.48 27.94
C ASN A 509 -9.52 2.76 27.37
N THR A 510 -9.86 4.06 27.28
CA THR A 510 -11.19 4.49 26.86
C THR A 510 -11.48 4.21 25.39
N ASN A 511 -10.48 4.28 24.49
CA ASN A 511 -10.67 4.00 23.07
C ASN A 511 -10.77 2.49 22.79
N LEU A 512 -10.07 1.64 23.55
CA LEU A 512 -10.25 0.19 23.53
C LEU A 512 -11.64 -0.21 24.04
N SER A 513 -12.15 0.48 25.07
CA SER A 513 -13.53 0.32 25.55
C SER A 513 -14.55 0.67 24.46
N ILE A 514 -14.35 1.76 23.67
CA ILE A 514 -15.20 2.09 22.52
C ILE A 514 -15.20 0.93 21.52
N LYS A 515 -14.05 0.35 21.19
CA LYS A 515 -13.94 -0.80 20.30
C LYS A 515 -14.81 -1.97 20.78
N ALA A 516 -14.72 -2.33 22.04
CA ALA A 516 -15.50 -3.41 22.63
C ALA A 516 -17.02 -3.11 22.58
N ILE A 517 -17.44 -1.89 22.89
CA ILE A 517 -18.84 -1.46 22.86
C ILE A 517 -19.39 -1.53 21.42
N VAL A 518 -18.64 -1.01 20.45
CA VAL A 518 -19.00 -1.08 19.03
C VAL A 518 -19.07 -2.53 18.54
N ALA A 519 -18.13 -3.39 18.97
CA ALA A 519 -18.13 -4.81 18.64
C ALA A 519 -19.36 -5.56 19.20
N LEU A 520 -19.80 -5.22 20.42
CA LEU A 520 -21.05 -5.78 20.99
C LEU A 520 -22.28 -5.35 20.19
N GLY A 521 -22.36 -4.07 19.75
CA GLY A 521 -23.40 -3.59 18.86
C GLY A 521 -23.36 -4.25 17.47
N ALA A 522 -22.15 -4.46 16.94
CA ALA A 522 -21.93 -5.18 15.68
C ALA A 522 -22.40 -6.64 15.80
N TYR A 523 -22.10 -7.31 16.89
CA TYR A 523 -22.57 -8.66 17.17
C TYR A 523 -24.11 -8.72 17.29
N ALA A 524 -24.75 -7.74 17.92
CA ALA A 524 -26.21 -7.64 17.97
C ALA A 524 -26.83 -7.59 16.57
N LYS A 525 -26.24 -6.82 15.63
CA LYS A 525 -26.69 -6.80 14.22
C LYS A 525 -26.49 -8.14 13.53
N LEU A 526 -25.36 -8.80 13.75
CA LEU A 526 -25.12 -10.15 13.21
C LEU A 526 -26.12 -11.16 13.77
N ALA A 527 -26.48 -11.06 15.06
CA ALA A 527 -27.47 -11.92 15.69
C ALA A 527 -28.86 -11.74 15.02
N ALA A 528 -29.30 -10.53 14.76
CA ALA A 528 -30.54 -10.26 14.05
C ALA A 528 -30.54 -10.85 12.62
N GLN A 529 -29.44 -10.65 11.88
CA GLN A 529 -29.31 -11.14 10.50
C GLN A 529 -29.21 -12.68 10.40
N THR A 530 -28.78 -13.34 11.47
CA THR A 530 -28.66 -14.81 11.53
C THR A 530 -29.86 -15.50 12.18
N GLY A 531 -30.87 -14.74 12.63
CA GLY A 531 -32.13 -15.24 13.21
C GLY A 531 -32.10 -15.45 14.72
N HIS A 532 -31.12 -14.87 15.43
CA HIS A 532 -30.99 -14.95 16.89
C HIS A 532 -31.57 -13.71 17.59
N GLU A 533 -32.87 -13.47 17.41
CA GLU A 533 -33.57 -12.25 17.83
C GLU A 533 -33.46 -11.89 19.33
N SER A 534 -33.47 -12.90 20.23
CA SER A 534 -33.31 -12.65 21.66
C SER A 534 -31.90 -12.16 21.99
N THR A 535 -30.88 -12.77 21.41
CA THR A 535 -29.49 -12.37 21.54
C THR A 535 -29.25 -10.96 20.95
N ALA A 536 -29.88 -10.68 19.82
CA ALA A 536 -29.79 -9.35 19.19
C ALA A 536 -30.27 -8.25 20.14
N ARG A 537 -31.46 -8.41 20.74
CA ARG A 537 -32.00 -7.45 21.72
C ARG A 537 -31.13 -7.31 22.97
N GLU A 538 -30.69 -8.45 23.54
CA GLU A 538 -29.83 -8.45 24.73
C GLU A 538 -28.55 -7.64 24.49
N TYR A 539 -27.84 -7.93 23.42
CA TYR A 539 -26.55 -7.30 23.14
C TYR A 539 -26.69 -5.84 22.64
N GLU A 540 -27.78 -5.48 21.98
CA GLU A 540 -28.08 -4.09 21.65
C GLU A 540 -28.32 -3.25 22.92
N GLU A 541 -29.15 -3.74 23.85
CA GLU A 541 -29.39 -3.08 25.14
C GLU A 541 -28.11 -2.94 25.96
N LEU A 542 -27.29 -4.02 25.99
CA LEU A 542 -26.00 -4.03 26.67
C LEU A 542 -25.04 -2.97 26.09
N ALA A 543 -24.88 -2.94 24.75
CA ALA A 543 -23.99 -2.00 24.07
C ALA A 543 -24.44 -0.54 24.33
N ARG A 544 -25.74 -0.25 24.25
CA ARG A 544 -26.29 1.07 24.59
C ARG A 544 -26.08 1.43 26.06
N GLY A 545 -26.22 0.46 26.95
CA GLY A 545 -25.92 0.64 28.39
C GLY A 545 -24.45 0.95 28.66
N PHE A 546 -23.56 0.23 27.97
CA PHE A 546 -22.14 0.46 28.07
C PHE A 546 -21.72 1.82 27.48
N ALA A 547 -22.27 2.22 26.35
CA ALA A 547 -21.96 3.52 25.74
C ALA A 547 -22.34 4.69 26.66
N ARG A 548 -23.51 4.62 27.35
CA ARG A 548 -23.88 5.64 28.36
C ARG A 548 -22.90 5.67 29.52
N ARG A 549 -22.59 4.51 30.09
CA ARG A 549 -21.61 4.40 31.21
C ARG A 549 -20.24 4.92 30.80
N TRP A 550 -19.80 4.58 29.60
CA TRP A 550 -18.54 5.05 29.04
C TRP A 550 -18.49 6.59 28.98
N ALA A 551 -19.58 7.21 28.47
CA ALA A 551 -19.66 8.67 28.39
C ALA A 551 -19.52 9.34 29.75
N ASP A 552 -20.13 8.77 30.79
CA ASP A 552 -20.00 9.28 32.17
C ASP A 552 -18.61 9.06 32.75
N MET A 553 -18.02 7.87 32.58
CA MET A 553 -16.72 7.49 33.15
C MET A 553 -15.53 8.21 32.48
N ALA A 554 -15.61 8.41 31.14
CA ALA A 554 -14.52 8.99 30.37
C ALA A 554 -14.54 10.52 30.36
N LEU A 555 -15.67 11.19 30.69
CA LEU A 555 -15.79 12.65 30.60
C LEU A 555 -14.78 13.37 31.49
N ASP A 556 -14.09 14.38 30.93
CA ASP A 556 -13.15 15.24 31.61
C ASP A 556 -13.26 16.68 31.08
N GLY A 557 -14.15 17.46 31.63
CA GLY A 557 -14.44 18.81 31.15
C GLY A 557 -14.98 18.83 29.75
N GLU A 558 -14.20 19.32 28.78
CA GLU A 558 -14.62 19.49 27.38
C GLU A 558 -14.16 18.36 26.44
N HIS A 559 -13.52 17.32 26.97
CA HIS A 559 -13.02 16.17 26.20
C HIS A 559 -13.22 14.86 26.98
N TYR A 560 -12.70 13.74 26.43
CA TYR A 560 -12.74 12.43 27.08
C TYR A 560 -11.30 11.90 27.30
N LYS A 561 -11.09 11.31 28.48
CA LYS A 561 -9.79 10.80 28.95
C LYS A 561 -9.18 9.78 28.01
N LEU A 562 -7.87 9.60 28.05
CA LEU A 562 -7.14 8.46 27.50
C LEU A 562 -7.46 7.16 28.26
N ALA A 563 -7.47 7.22 29.60
CA ALA A 563 -7.82 6.12 30.47
C ALA A 563 -8.78 6.59 31.57
N PHE A 564 -9.73 5.76 31.98
CA PHE A 564 -10.79 6.15 32.91
C PHE A 564 -10.27 6.69 34.25
N ASP A 565 -9.13 6.17 34.74
CA ASP A 565 -8.48 6.52 35.97
C ASP A 565 -7.47 7.70 35.86
N ARG A 566 -7.29 8.30 34.66
CA ARG A 566 -6.28 9.33 34.42
C ARG A 566 -6.90 10.66 33.96
N PRO A 567 -7.33 11.52 34.90
CA PRO A 567 -7.83 12.85 34.56
C PRO A 567 -6.74 13.72 33.92
N GLY A 568 -7.10 14.69 33.08
CA GLY A 568 -6.20 15.56 32.34
C GLY A 568 -5.51 14.90 31.16
N THR A 569 -5.90 13.67 30.79
CA THR A 569 -5.36 12.94 29.64
C THR A 569 -6.38 12.88 28.50
N TRP A 570 -5.91 12.73 27.27
CA TRP A 570 -6.76 12.60 26.08
C TRP A 570 -6.15 11.68 25.04
N SER A 571 -6.95 11.16 24.14
CA SER A 571 -6.51 10.38 22.95
C SER A 571 -7.49 10.53 21.80
N GLN A 572 -7.04 10.23 20.59
CA GLN A 572 -7.95 10.08 19.46
C GLN A 572 -8.96 8.95 19.73
N LYS A 573 -10.26 9.20 19.48
CA LYS A 573 -11.35 8.22 19.65
C LYS A 573 -11.74 7.63 18.28
N TYR A 574 -10.75 7.20 17.51
CA TYR A 574 -10.90 6.76 16.12
C TYR A 574 -11.86 5.57 15.95
N ASN A 575 -12.02 4.70 16.97
CA ASN A 575 -12.93 3.56 16.87
C ASN A 575 -14.41 3.96 16.76
N LEU A 576 -14.78 5.22 17.09
CA LEU A 576 -16.14 5.73 16.88
C LEU A 576 -16.63 5.71 15.42
N VAL A 577 -15.71 5.63 14.43
CA VAL A 577 -16.08 5.57 13.02
C VAL A 577 -17.01 4.39 12.71
N TRP A 578 -16.79 3.25 13.38
CA TRP A 578 -17.58 2.05 13.15
C TRP A 578 -18.99 2.11 13.74
N ASP A 579 -19.21 2.91 14.80
CA ASP A 579 -20.56 3.17 15.31
C ASP A 579 -21.45 3.75 14.22
N ARG A 580 -20.91 4.69 13.43
CA ARG A 580 -21.61 5.29 12.29
C ARG A 580 -21.62 4.39 11.06
N LEU A 581 -20.44 3.82 10.67
CA LEU A 581 -20.34 2.99 9.46
C LEU A 581 -21.22 1.73 9.51
N LEU A 582 -21.44 1.19 10.70
CA LEU A 582 -22.32 0.05 10.93
C LEU A 582 -23.75 0.46 11.31
N ASP A 583 -24.10 1.75 11.31
CA ASP A 583 -25.43 2.29 11.69
C ASP A 583 -25.89 1.79 13.07
N LEU A 584 -24.99 1.75 14.07
CA LEU A 584 -25.29 1.26 15.40
C LEU A 584 -25.94 2.35 16.26
N ASN A 585 -25.47 3.61 16.13
CA ASN A 585 -25.95 4.78 16.85
C ASN A 585 -25.98 4.55 18.37
N LEU A 586 -24.87 4.05 18.92
CA LEU A 586 -24.71 3.73 20.33
C LEU A 586 -24.30 4.96 21.14
N PHE A 587 -23.35 5.73 20.59
CA PHE A 587 -22.80 6.91 21.27
C PHE A 587 -23.58 8.17 20.95
N PRO A 588 -23.84 9.06 21.96
CA PRO A 588 -24.42 10.36 21.70
C PRO A 588 -23.56 11.19 20.73
N ALA A 589 -24.18 11.92 19.80
CA ALA A 589 -23.47 12.79 18.86
C ALA A 589 -22.58 13.83 19.55
N GLU A 590 -22.90 14.18 20.79
CA GLU A 590 -22.13 15.08 21.64
C GLU A 590 -20.70 14.56 21.89
N VAL A 591 -20.50 13.24 21.98
CA VAL A 591 -19.16 12.64 22.18
C VAL A 591 -18.25 13.03 21.03
N THR A 592 -18.66 12.75 19.79
CA THR A 592 -17.89 13.09 18.60
C THR A 592 -17.68 14.60 18.47
N ARG A 593 -18.72 15.42 18.74
CA ARG A 593 -18.63 16.88 18.62
C ARG A 593 -17.59 17.46 19.58
N ARG A 594 -17.58 17.03 20.85
CA ARG A 594 -16.59 17.48 21.88
C ARG A 594 -15.17 17.13 21.49
N GLU A 595 -14.95 15.88 21.10
CA GLU A 595 -13.61 15.40 20.70
C GLU A 595 -13.08 16.19 19.50
N LEU A 596 -13.89 16.36 18.45
CA LEU A 596 -13.48 17.11 17.26
C LEU A 596 -13.18 18.59 17.56
N GLU A 597 -13.92 19.22 18.46
CA GLU A 597 -13.65 20.59 18.87
C GLU A 597 -12.35 20.69 19.67
N PHE A 598 -12.14 19.75 20.59
CA PHE A 598 -10.92 19.67 21.38
C PHE A 598 -9.68 19.43 20.52
N TYR A 599 -9.76 18.54 19.52
CA TYR A 599 -8.64 18.19 18.65
C TYR A 599 -8.13 19.37 17.81
N LYS A 600 -8.98 20.34 17.43
CA LYS A 600 -8.57 21.50 16.61
C LYS A 600 -7.42 22.30 17.24
N SER A 601 -7.36 22.37 18.56
CA SER A 601 -6.31 23.09 19.30
C SER A 601 -5.04 22.26 19.56
N HIS A 602 -5.03 20.99 19.14
CA HIS A 602 -3.94 20.03 19.41
C HIS A 602 -3.24 19.53 18.13
N VAL A 603 -3.65 20.01 16.95
CA VAL A 603 -3.02 19.66 15.68
C VAL A 603 -1.66 20.32 15.57
N ASN A 604 -0.61 19.52 15.34
CA ASN A 604 0.74 19.97 15.02
C ASN A 604 0.93 20.11 13.50
N GLU A 605 2.13 20.52 13.07
CA GLU A 605 2.48 20.74 11.66
C GLU A 605 2.15 19.54 10.76
N PHE A 606 2.39 18.32 11.23
CA PHE A 606 2.20 17.08 10.47
C PHE A 606 1.01 16.24 10.96
N GLY A 607 0.16 16.74 11.82
CA GLY A 607 -1.08 16.07 12.22
C GLY A 607 -1.41 16.16 13.71
N LEU A 608 -2.52 15.52 14.06
CA LEU A 608 -2.96 15.37 15.43
C LEU A 608 -2.18 14.23 16.10
N PRO A 609 -1.50 14.45 17.26
CA PRO A 609 -0.93 13.34 18.02
C PRO A 609 -1.97 12.28 18.38
N LEU A 610 -1.54 11.04 18.55
CA LEU A 610 -2.42 9.94 18.97
C LEU A 610 -3.07 10.23 20.33
N ASP A 611 -2.27 10.74 21.26
CA ASP A 611 -2.68 11.10 22.60
C ASP A 611 -1.65 12.08 23.22
N ASN A 612 -1.86 12.44 24.49
CA ASN A 612 -0.97 13.37 25.19
C ASN A 612 0.31 12.77 25.78
N ARG A 613 0.60 11.48 25.53
CA ARG A 613 1.84 10.85 26.02
C ARG A 613 3.07 11.20 25.18
N ALA A 614 2.86 11.43 23.86
CA ALA A 614 3.94 11.79 22.94
C ALA A 614 3.41 12.56 21.71
N THR A 615 4.32 13.06 20.87
CA THR A 615 3.97 13.85 19.66
C THR A 615 3.77 13.00 18.41
N TYR A 616 3.83 11.68 18.51
CA TYR A 616 3.61 10.81 17.33
C TYR A 616 2.12 10.52 17.09
N THR A 617 1.85 10.09 15.86
CA THR A 617 0.53 9.63 15.41
C THR A 617 0.64 8.45 14.46
N LYS A 618 -0.51 7.87 14.09
CA LYS A 618 -0.63 6.92 12.96
C LYS A 618 -1.56 7.50 11.90
N ILE A 619 -1.14 7.37 10.64
CA ILE A 619 -1.83 7.99 9.51
C ILE A 619 -3.25 7.42 9.30
N ASP A 620 -3.43 6.13 9.51
CA ASP A 620 -4.71 5.44 9.45
C ASP A 620 -5.69 5.96 10.52
N TRP A 621 -5.25 6.05 11.79
CA TRP A 621 -6.06 6.59 12.88
C TRP A 621 -6.39 8.06 12.71
N LEU A 622 -5.46 8.83 12.16
CA LEU A 622 -5.69 10.23 11.85
C LEU A 622 -6.79 10.38 10.78
N ALA A 623 -6.76 9.55 9.73
CA ALA A 623 -7.81 9.52 8.70
C ALA A 623 -9.17 9.11 9.28
N TRP A 624 -9.20 8.11 10.19
CA TRP A 624 -10.44 7.68 10.84
C TRP A 624 -11.01 8.80 11.72
N THR A 625 -10.16 9.43 12.53
CA THR A 625 -10.55 10.58 13.37
C THR A 625 -11.06 11.74 12.53
N ALA A 626 -10.38 12.07 11.43
CA ALA A 626 -10.79 13.13 10.51
C ALA A 626 -12.16 12.85 9.85
N SER A 627 -12.44 11.57 9.52
CA SER A 627 -13.71 11.17 8.91
C SER A 627 -14.92 11.36 9.83
N LEU A 628 -14.70 11.38 11.16
CA LEU A 628 -15.77 11.69 12.13
C LEU A 628 -16.37 13.09 11.95
N ALA A 629 -15.62 14.02 11.33
CA ALA A 629 -16.10 15.38 11.09
C ALA A 629 -17.35 15.43 10.17
N GLY A 630 -17.51 14.44 9.30
CA GLY A 630 -18.70 14.30 8.45
C GLY A 630 -18.88 15.36 7.37
N THR A 631 -17.95 16.31 7.24
CA THR A 631 -17.90 17.33 6.18
C THR A 631 -16.53 17.35 5.50
N PRO A 632 -16.44 17.67 4.20
CA PRO A 632 -15.17 17.75 3.49
C PRO A 632 -14.17 18.73 4.13
N GLU A 633 -14.63 19.87 4.61
CA GLU A 633 -13.81 20.91 5.25
C GLU A 633 -13.26 20.40 6.58
N GLY A 634 -14.10 19.78 7.42
CA GLY A 634 -13.70 19.21 8.70
C GLY A 634 -12.72 18.07 8.52
N PHE A 635 -12.93 17.21 7.52
CA PHE A 635 -12.02 16.15 7.17
C PHE A 635 -10.64 16.71 6.78
N ARG A 636 -10.59 17.64 5.82
CA ARG A 636 -9.32 18.26 5.38
C ARG A 636 -8.59 18.98 6.51
N GLY A 637 -9.33 19.67 7.39
CA GLY A 637 -8.73 20.37 8.52
C GLY A 637 -7.88 19.49 9.45
N LEU A 638 -8.22 18.20 9.55
CA LEU A 638 -7.46 17.22 10.34
C LEU A 638 -6.53 16.36 9.49
N PHE A 639 -6.85 16.09 8.21
CA PHE A 639 -6.11 15.14 7.38
C PHE A 639 -5.02 15.79 6.50
N ASP A 640 -5.19 17.05 6.04
CA ASP A 640 -4.18 17.71 5.18
C ASP A 640 -2.76 17.77 5.81
N PRO A 641 -2.59 17.89 7.13
CA PRO A 641 -1.27 17.74 7.75
C PRO A 641 -0.59 16.39 7.48
N ALA A 642 -1.35 15.30 7.30
CA ALA A 642 -0.78 14.00 6.92
C ALA A 642 -0.26 14.01 5.48
N TYR A 643 -0.90 14.76 4.58
CA TYR A 643 -0.34 14.99 3.25
C TYR A 643 0.96 15.78 3.33
N HIS A 644 1.02 16.83 4.15
CA HIS A 644 2.24 17.59 4.37
C HIS A 644 3.37 16.69 4.91
N PHE A 645 3.05 15.78 5.83
CA PHE A 645 4.00 14.73 6.25
C PHE A 645 4.46 13.90 5.04
N GLY A 646 3.56 13.38 4.22
CA GLY A 646 3.91 12.58 3.04
C GLY A 646 4.84 13.32 2.07
N ASP A 647 4.59 14.61 1.86
CA ASP A 647 5.35 15.47 0.93
C ASP A 647 6.70 15.91 1.49
N ALA A 648 6.74 16.36 2.74
CA ALA A 648 7.90 17.02 3.36
C ALA A 648 8.77 16.10 4.23
N SER A 649 8.35 14.86 4.52
CA SER A 649 9.08 13.95 5.41
C SER A 649 10.56 13.85 5.04
N PRO A 650 11.47 14.00 6.00
CA PRO A 650 12.91 13.75 5.80
C PRO A 650 13.21 12.24 5.69
N SER A 651 12.29 11.36 6.09
CA SER A 651 12.46 9.91 6.03
C SER A 651 12.09 9.39 4.64
N ARG A 652 13.10 8.94 3.89
CA ARG A 652 12.97 8.48 2.49
C ARG A 652 12.80 6.96 2.47
N VAL A 653 11.62 6.49 2.92
CA VAL A 653 11.23 5.08 3.01
C VAL A 653 9.81 4.88 2.48
N PRO A 654 9.36 3.67 2.12
CA PRO A 654 7.94 3.40 1.87
C PRO A 654 7.08 3.97 3.00
N LEU A 655 5.89 4.46 2.69
CA LEU A 655 5.10 5.26 3.62
C LEU A 655 5.03 4.60 5.00
N THR A 656 5.52 5.33 6.01
CA THR A 656 5.37 4.91 7.40
C THR A 656 3.98 5.29 7.91
N ASP A 657 3.37 4.41 8.67
CA ASP A 657 2.13 4.71 9.35
C ASP A 657 2.36 5.39 10.71
N TRP A 658 3.54 5.23 11.32
CA TRP A 658 3.91 5.78 12.64
C TRP A 658 5.01 6.83 12.52
N TYR A 659 4.64 8.10 12.73
CA TYR A 659 5.52 9.24 12.56
C TYR A 659 5.29 10.34 13.61
N ASP A 660 6.27 11.21 13.78
CA ASP A 660 6.23 12.33 14.71
C ASP A 660 5.56 13.55 14.07
N THR A 661 4.51 14.09 14.72
CA THR A 661 3.67 15.16 14.17
C THR A 661 4.32 16.56 14.20
N VAL A 662 5.46 16.71 14.87
CA VAL A 662 6.21 17.98 14.95
C VAL A 662 7.36 18.00 13.95
N SER A 663 8.10 16.91 13.83
CA SER A 663 9.30 16.84 12.98
C SER A 663 9.08 16.18 11.61
N GLY A 664 7.96 15.52 11.39
CA GLY A 664 7.68 14.75 10.18
C GLY A 664 8.60 13.54 9.99
N LYS A 665 9.31 13.09 11.02
CA LYS A 665 10.19 11.92 10.96
C LYS A 665 9.44 10.64 11.21
N GLN A 666 9.84 9.58 10.51
CA GLN A 666 9.46 8.21 10.86
C GLN A 666 9.88 7.93 12.31
N VAL A 667 8.98 7.33 13.09
CA VAL A 667 9.28 6.78 14.42
C VAL A 667 9.54 5.28 14.29
N GLY A 668 8.66 4.57 13.61
CA GLY A 668 8.79 3.16 13.31
C GLY A 668 7.86 2.76 12.17
N PHE A 669 7.79 1.48 11.88
CA PHE A 669 6.95 0.86 10.87
C PHE A 669 7.10 1.49 9.47
N GLN A 670 7.01 0.70 8.45
CA GLN A 670 6.94 1.14 7.05
C GLN A 670 6.41 0.01 6.18
N ALA A 671 5.92 0.34 5.00
CA ALA A 671 5.43 -0.63 4.02
C ALA A 671 4.32 -1.57 4.54
N ARG A 672 3.63 -1.21 5.65
CA ARG A 672 2.52 -1.99 6.20
C ARG A 672 1.22 -1.72 5.43
N SER A 673 0.31 -2.69 5.44
CA SER A 673 -1.01 -2.58 4.81
C SER A 673 -1.94 -1.58 5.51
N VAL A 674 -1.67 -1.24 6.76
CA VAL A 674 -2.54 -0.39 7.61
C VAL A 674 -2.87 0.95 6.98
N VAL A 675 -1.98 1.47 6.11
CA VAL A 675 -2.25 2.70 5.34
C VAL A 675 -3.48 2.59 4.44
N GLY A 676 -3.96 1.39 4.15
CA GLY A 676 -5.26 1.16 3.51
C GLY A 676 -6.44 1.72 4.32
N GLY A 677 -6.24 1.96 5.62
CA GLY A 677 -7.22 2.61 6.50
C GLY A 677 -7.63 4.01 6.09
N ILE A 678 -6.77 4.73 5.35
CA ILE A 678 -7.14 6.08 4.88
C ILE A 678 -8.33 6.08 3.92
N PHE A 679 -8.66 4.93 3.30
CA PHE A 679 -9.84 4.78 2.44
C PHE A 679 -11.17 4.79 3.21
N ILE A 680 -11.16 4.84 4.55
CA ILE A 680 -12.37 4.91 5.37
C ILE A 680 -13.25 6.11 5.01
N GLN A 681 -12.64 7.23 4.60
CA GLN A 681 -13.37 8.42 4.17
C GLN A 681 -14.31 8.14 2.98
N MET A 682 -13.95 7.23 2.10
CA MET A 682 -14.83 6.80 0.99
C MET A 682 -16.00 5.95 1.47
N LEU A 683 -15.82 5.15 2.52
CA LEU A 683 -16.90 4.35 3.12
C LEU A 683 -17.94 5.25 3.83
N TYR A 684 -17.53 6.42 4.30
CA TYR A 684 -18.43 7.43 4.90
C TYR A 684 -19.40 8.06 3.88
N GLN A 685 -19.20 7.81 2.59
CA GLN A 685 -20.07 8.24 1.49
C GLN A 685 -20.80 7.01 0.93
N PRO A 686 -22.05 6.73 1.33
CA PRO A 686 -22.74 5.48 0.98
C PRO A 686 -22.85 5.22 -0.53
N ASP A 687 -23.03 6.27 -1.33
CA ASP A 687 -23.09 6.15 -2.79
C ASP A 687 -21.73 5.79 -3.40
N VAL A 688 -20.64 6.32 -2.83
CA VAL A 688 -19.27 5.98 -3.24
C VAL A 688 -18.95 4.54 -2.86
N TRP A 689 -19.25 4.15 -1.62
CA TRP A 689 -19.06 2.76 -1.16
C TRP A 689 -19.83 1.78 -2.05
N LYS A 690 -21.11 2.01 -2.27
CA LYS A 690 -21.94 1.17 -3.14
C LYS A 690 -21.39 1.06 -4.56
N LYS A 691 -20.92 2.18 -5.12
CA LYS A 691 -20.31 2.21 -6.47
C LYS A 691 -19.06 1.34 -6.59
N TRP A 692 -18.24 1.24 -5.54
CA TRP A 692 -16.96 0.54 -5.57
C TRP A 692 -17.03 -0.90 -5.07
N ALA A 693 -17.85 -1.21 -4.06
CA ALA A 693 -17.99 -2.55 -3.48
C ALA A 693 -18.99 -3.45 -4.23
N GLY A 694 -19.93 -2.87 -4.94
CA GLY A 694 -21.12 -3.58 -5.44
C GLY A 694 -21.08 -3.98 -6.90
N ASN A 695 -19.96 -3.92 -7.58
CA ASN A 695 -19.92 -4.23 -9.03
C ASN A 695 -18.71 -5.02 -9.41
#